data_633af9b86c7ac2fc1df354c3120707be
#
_entry.id   633af9b86c7ac2fc1df354c3120707be
#
_cell.length_a   1.000
_cell.length_b   1.000
_cell.length_c   1.000
_cell.angle_alpha   90.00
_cell.angle_beta   90.00
_cell.angle_gamma   90.00
#
_symmetry.space_group_name_H-M   'P 1'
#
loop_
_entity.id
_entity.type
_entity.pdbx_description
1 polymer ?
#
loop_
_entity_poly.entity_id
_entity_poly.type
_entity_poly.pdbx_seq_one_letter_code
_entity_poly.pdbx_strand_id
1 'polypeptide(L)'
;MLMEMNRYLSFTLFTGLSLLTTIPIEAYTLNPNKTATSILQTNVIEVRSITSVQPIVIYCPVGTVPQLPYQVWVTYSDGQGEYRQTKWSNSALSTEQSEADDKVYPIGSQYTINGFIIGDDTTENGYPITAKIEVVDTKNTISPKLIAHTIPLNNVKINGNNRLTSNRDLAIKEIISWDVSQQLYNYRDTYGLSTEGYTRSDGWDSPETKLKGHGSGHYMSALALAYAAATNPSHKEILRRNITRMVNELRECQERTFVWSEELGRYLEARDFAPEEELKKMKGTWEAFDEHKTKWATYGYGYLNAIPPHHPALIEMYRAYNNSDWVWAPYYSIHKQLAGLIDIATYMDDKSIADKALLIAKDMGLWVWNRMHYRTYVKKDGTQEEHRTHPGNRYEMWNMYIAGEVGGMGESLARLSEMVSAPEEKARLIEASNCFDSPAFYEPLSKNIDDIRNRHANQHIPMIIGALRSYLSNNDTFYYHVSHNFWNLIQGRYRYSTGGVGNGEMFRQPYTQIVSMAMNGVSEGESHSNPHINETCCAYNLLKLTKDLNCFNPDDARYMDYYERTLYNQIIGSLHPEHYQTTYQYAVGLNASKPWGNETPQSTCCGGTGSENHVKYQEATYFVSDNTLWVALYMPTTLHWEEKNITLQQECLWPAKSSTIKVTAGEARFAMK
;
A
#
# COMPACT_ATOMS: atom_id res chain seq x y z
N MET A 1 32.45 35.18 16.50
CA MET A 1 33.80 35.07 15.92
C MET A 1 33.60 34.47 14.55
N LEU A 2 33.52 35.35 13.58
CA LEU A 2 33.33 35.05 12.17
C LEU A 2 34.58 34.39 11.59
N MET A 3 34.42 33.37 10.77
CA MET A 3 35.39 33.08 9.71
C MET A 3 34.64 32.55 8.49
N GLU A 4 34.57 33.39 7.48
CA GLU A 4 34.29 33.07 6.08
C GLU A 4 35.39 32.17 5.51
N MET A 5 35.00 31.23 4.67
CA MET A 5 35.91 30.76 3.62
C MET A 5 35.10 30.42 2.35
N ASN A 6 35.17 31.36 1.42
CA ASN A 6 34.96 31.17 -0.01
C ASN A 6 35.93 30.12 -0.58
N ARG A 7 35.49 29.15 -1.36
CA ARG A 7 36.34 28.45 -2.34
C ARG A 7 35.62 28.28 -3.67
N TYR A 8 36.24 28.84 -4.66
CA TYR A 8 35.94 28.80 -6.10
C TYR A 8 35.96 27.38 -6.65
N LEU A 9 34.95 27.05 -7.48
CA LEU A 9 34.99 25.93 -8.40
C LEU A 9 35.66 26.39 -9.71
N SER A 10 36.83 25.81 -10.02
CA SER A 10 37.42 25.89 -11.33
C SER A 10 36.94 24.72 -12.19
N PHE A 11 36.25 25.02 -13.27
CA PHE A 11 35.99 24.07 -14.38
C PHE A 11 37.25 23.90 -15.20
N THR A 12 37.80 22.69 -15.26
CA THR A 12 38.83 22.35 -16.26
C THR A 12 38.23 21.38 -17.28
N LEU A 13 38.07 21.84 -18.50
CA LEU A 13 37.77 21.01 -19.65
C LEU A 13 38.95 20.04 -19.88
N PHE A 14 38.71 18.75 -19.89
CA PHE A 14 39.62 17.77 -20.49
C PHE A 14 39.04 17.30 -21.82
N THR A 15 39.68 17.73 -22.89
CA THR A 15 39.56 17.20 -24.26
C THR A 15 40.26 15.85 -24.35
N GLY A 16 39.61 14.95 -25.05
CA GLY A 16 39.90 13.53 -25.11
C GLY A 16 41.26 13.09 -25.64
N LEU A 17 41.55 11.88 -25.35
CA LEU A 17 42.38 11.02 -26.20
C LEU A 17 41.89 9.57 -26.02
N SER A 18 41.45 9.00 -27.14
CA SER A 18 41.08 7.59 -27.26
C SER A 18 42.31 6.72 -27.04
N LEU A 19 42.23 5.86 -26.01
CA LEU A 19 43.15 4.72 -25.90
C LEU A 19 42.32 3.44 -26.11
N LEU A 20 42.44 2.91 -27.31
CA LEU A 20 42.13 1.53 -27.67
C LEU A 20 43.12 0.59 -26.94
N THR A 21 42.68 -0.02 -25.86
CA THR A 21 43.40 -1.18 -25.32
C THR A 21 42.82 -2.45 -25.93
N THR A 22 43.62 -3.07 -26.77
CA THR A 22 43.39 -4.39 -27.35
C THR A 22 43.43 -5.44 -26.25
N ILE A 23 42.31 -6.13 -26.04
CA ILE A 23 42.24 -7.35 -25.23
C ILE A 23 42.81 -8.50 -26.09
N PRO A 24 43.74 -9.32 -25.65
CA PRO A 24 44.21 -10.47 -26.41
C PRO A 24 43.14 -11.55 -26.46
N ILE A 25 42.67 -11.88 -27.65
CA ILE A 25 41.85 -13.04 -27.93
C ILE A 25 42.80 -14.28 -27.92
N GLU A 26 42.68 -15.16 -26.96
CA GLU A 26 43.28 -16.49 -27.02
C GLU A 26 42.66 -17.28 -28.18
N ALA A 27 43.49 -17.60 -29.15
CA ALA A 27 43.10 -18.41 -30.29
C ALA A 27 42.95 -19.89 -29.88
N TYR A 28 41.71 -20.37 -29.86
CA TYR A 28 41.49 -21.83 -29.90
C TYR A 28 41.80 -22.33 -31.30
N THR A 29 42.80 -23.20 -31.42
CA THR A 29 43.14 -23.91 -32.64
C THR A 29 42.01 -24.90 -33.02
N LEU A 30 41.30 -24.57 -34.08
CA LEU A 30 40.35 -25.46 -34.71
C LEU A 30 41.03 -26.48 -35.63
N ASN A 31 40.71 -27.75 -35.43
CA ASN A 31 41.17 -28.91 -36.20
C ASN A 31 40.68 -28.81 -37.66
N PRO A 32 41.56 -28.90 -38.72
CA PRO A 32 41.19 -28.50 -40.09
C PRO A 32 40.50 -29.62 -40.92
N ASN A 33 39.71 -30.53 -40.35
CA ASN A 33 39.03 -31.57 -41.10
C ASN A 33 37.56 -31.77 -40.71
N LYS A 34 36.76 -30.69 -40.80
CA LYS A 34 35.30 -30.81 -40.98
C LYS A 34 34.80 -29.63 -41.79
N THR A 35 34.57 -29.88 -43.07
CA THR A 35 33.75 -29.02 -43.93
C THR A 35 32.35 -28.96 -43.38
N ALA A 36 32.05 -27.94 -42.60
CA ALA A 36 30.66 -27.56 -42.26
C ALA A 36 30.35 -26.28 -43.04
N THR A 37 29.59 -26.42 -44.07
CA THR A 37 28.91 -25.31 -44.73
C THR A 37 27.87 -24.76 -43.76
N SER A 38 28.29 -23.89 -42.84
CA SER A 38 27.32 -23.13 -42.03
C SER A 38 26.82 -22.02 -42.91
N ILE A 39 25.58 -22.15 -43.37
CA ILE A 39 24.77 -21.05 -43.84
C ILE A 39 24.66 -20.08 -42.69
N LEU A 40 25.45 -19.03 -42.68
CA LEU A 40 25.18 -17.82 -41.91
C LEU A 40 23.90 -17.24 -42.48
N GLN A 41 22.72 -17.69 -42.04
CA GLN A 41 21.54 -16.86 -42.10
C GLN A 41 21.85 -15.66 -41.19
N THR A 42 22.30 -14.56 -41.80
CA THR A 42 22.11 -13.26 -41.20
C THR A 42 20.61 -13.07 -41.05
N ASN A 43 20.05 -13.41 -39.90
CA ASN A 43 18.76 -12.88 -39.51
C ASN A 43 18.97 -11.37 -39.46
N VAL A 44 18.65 -10.69 -40.54
CA VAL A 44 18.36 -9.26 -40.51
C VAL A 44 17.17 -9.18 -39.54
N ILE A 45 17.43 -8.76 -38.31
CA ILE A 45 16.37 -8.35 -37.41
C ILE A 45 15.74 -7.16 -38.13
N GLU A 46 14.63 -7.40 -38.84
CA GLU A 46 13.81 -6.33 -39.33
C GLU A 46 13.38 -5.51 -38.11
N VAL A 47 13.97 -4.32 -37.99
CA VAL A 47 13.61 -3.39 -36.90
C VAL A 47 12.16 -2.98 -37.15
N ARG A 48 11.25 -3.55 -36.36
CA ARG A 48 9.84 -3.19 -36.47
C ARG A 48 9.65 -1.72 -36.09
N SER A 49 8.92 -0.99 -36.90
CA SER A 49 8.60 0.43 -36.65
C SER A 49 7.15 0.61 -36.27
N ILE A 50 6.85 1.61 -35.45
CA ILE A 50 5.47 1.97 -35.08
C ILE A 50 4.77 2.50 -36.35
N THR A 51 3.64 1.86 -36.70
CA THR A 51 2.82 2.26 -37.88
C THR A 51 1.58 3.05 -37.46
N SER A 52 1.05 2.82 -36.26
CA SER A 52 -0.06 3.60 -35.74
C SER A 52 -0.08 3.62 -34.21
N VAL A 53 -0.71 4.65 -33.67
CA VAL A 53 -0.97 4.82 -32.24
C VAL A 53 -2.47 5.00 -32.04
N GLN A 54 -3.03 4.39 -31.01
CA GLN A 54 -4.42 4.57 -30.64
C GLN A 54 -4.72 6.06 -30.45
N PRO A 55 -5.81 6.61 -31.03
CA PRO A 55 -6.18 8.00 -30.85
C PRO A 55 -6.38 8.33 -29.36
N ILE A 56 -5.79 9.45 -28.94
CA ILE A 56 -5.85 9.90 -27.53
C ILE A 56 -6.78 11.11 -27.46
N VAL A 57 -7.99 10.89 -26.94
CA VAL A 57 -8.99 11.93 -26.69
C VAL A 57 -9.30 11.95 -25.21
N ILE A 58 -9.15 13.09 -24.58
CA ILE A 58 -9.35 13.30 -23.15
C ILE A 58 -10.48 14.30 -22.92
N TYR A 59 -11.52 13.88 -22.25
CA TYR A 59 -12.58 14.75 -21.74
C TYR A 59 -12.15 15.28 -20.38
N CYS A 60 -11.73 16.55 -20.34
CA CYS A 60 -11.18 17.18 -19.14
C CYS A 60 -12.24 18.05 -18.46
N PRO A 61 -12.64 17.75 -17.23
CA PRO A 61 -13.55 18.63 -16.50
C PRO A 61 -12.98 20.04 -16.34
N VAL A 62 -13.81 21.08 -16.51
CA VAL A 62 -13.40 22.47 -16.36
C VAL A 62 -12.74 22.71 -15.01
N GLY A 63 -11.64 23.45 -14.98
CA GLY A 63 -10.87 23.73 -13.77
C GLY A 63 -9.98 22.58 -13.28
N THR A 64 -9.83 21.51 -14.07
CA THR A 64 -8.92 20.40 -13.77
C THR A 64 -7.79 20.31 -14.78
N VAL A 65 -6.73 19.59 -14.41
CA VAL A 65 -5.61 19.25 -15.32
C VAL A 65 -5.94 17.97 -16.07
N PRO A 66 -5.72 17.91 -17.41
CA PRO A 66 -6.01 16.72 -18.21
C PRO A 66 -5.23 15.50 -17.71
N GLN A 67 -5.93 14.38 -17.57
CA GLN A 67 -5.33 13.13 -17.18
C GLN A 67 -4.77 12.40 -18.41
N LEU A 68 -3.50 12.63 -18.68
CA LEU A 68 -2.82 12.05 -19.85
C LEU A 68 -2.39 10.61 -19.54
N PRO A 69 -2.56 9.66 -20.48
CA PRO A 69 -2.19 8.27 -20.28
C PRO A 69 -0.66 8.13 -20.18
N TYR A 70 -0.17 7.31 -19.26
CA TYR A 70 1.25 6.98 -19.16
C TYR A 70 1.67 5.89 -20.15
N GLN A 71 0.72 5.16 -20.74
CA GLN A 71 0.91 4.18 -21.79
C GLN A 71 -0.16 4.36 -22.87
N VAL A 72 0.22 4.06 -24.10
CA VAL A 72 -0.69 4.05 -25.27
C VAL A 72 -0.47 2.78 -26.07
N TRP A 73 -1.54 2.29 -26.68
CA TRP A 73 -1.45 1.15 -27.59
C TRP A 73 -0.80 1.59 -28.91
N VAL A 74 0.21 0.86 -29.33
CA VAL A 74 0.87 1.04 -30.62
C VAL A 74 0.73 -0.22 -31.46
N THR A 75 0.71 -0.06 -32.79
CA THR A 75 0.79 -1.15 -33.74
C THR A 75 2.06 -0.99 -34.56
N TYR A 76 2.76 -2.07 -34.78
CA TYR A 76 4.02 -2.12 -35.52
C TYR A 76 3.84 -2.58 -36.97
N SER A 77 4.89 -2.43 -37.77
CA SER A 77 4.97 -2.85 -39.16
C SER A 77 4.74 -4.35 -39.38
N ASP A 78 4.97 -5.16 -38.37
CA ASP A 78 4.70 -6.61 -38.38
C ASP A 78 3.25 -6.98 -38.00
N GLY A 79 2.41 -5.98 -37.75
CA GLY A 79 1.01 -6.16 -37.33
C GLY A 79 0.82 -6.49 -35.85
N GLN A 80 1.88 -6.63 -35.08
CA GLN A 80 1.79 -6.83 -33.63
C GLN A 80 1.51 -5.50 -32.92
N GLY A 81 0.92 -5.56 -31.73
CA GLY A 81 0.67 -4.37 -30.91
C GLY A 81 1.07 -4.59 -29.47
N GLU A 82 1.40 -3.49 -28.79
CA GLU A 82 1.68 -3.47 -27.36
C GLU A 82 1.41 -2.10 -26.72
N TYR A 83 1.31 -2.04 -25.39
CA TYR A 83 1.31 -0.78 -24.66
C TYR A 83 2.73 -0.24 -24.52
N ARG A 84 2.94 1.01 -24.94
CA ARG A 84 4.24 1.70 -24.84
C ARG A 84 4.12 2.90 -23.91
N GLN A 85 5.16 3.10 -23.11
CA GLN A 85 5.24 4.22 -22.18
C GLN A 85 5.36 5.56 -22.91
N THR A 86 4.64 6.56 -22.40
CA THR A 86 4.61 7.92 -22.96
C THR A 86 5.25 8.93 -22.03
N LYS A 87 5.71 10.03 -22.60
CA LYS A 87 6.10 11.24 -21.88
C LYS A 87 5.43 12.44 -22.51
N TRP A 88 4.76 13.24 -21.72
CA TRP A 88 4.02 14.41 -22.15
C TRP A 88 4.80 15.70 -21.87
N SER A 89 4.48 16.79 -22.57
CA SER A 89 5.14 18.07 -22.35
C SER A 89 4.93 18.55 -20.92
N ASN A 90 5.95 19.16 -20.33
CA ASN A 90 5.92 19.58 -18.91
C ASN A 90 4.80 20.57 -18.61
N SER A 91 4.36 21.35 -19.60
CA SER A 91 3.29 22.34 -19.46
C SER A 91 1.94 21.79 -18.95
N ALA A 92 1.69 20.50 -19.15
CA ALA A 92 0.45 19.87 -18.71
C ALA A 92 0.59 19.12 -17.37
N LEU A 93 1.77 19.09 -16.76
CA LEU A 93 2.12 18.09 -15.78
C LEU A 93 2.78 18.63 -14.50
N SER A 94 3.10 19.93 -14.40
CA SER A 94 3.77 20.48 -13.22
C SER A 94 2.84 21.41 -12.43
N THR A 95 2.90 21.32 -11.11
CA THR A 95 2.25 22.25 -10.18
C THR A 95 2.71 23.69 -10.40
N GLU A 96 3.99 23.90 -10.71
CA GLU A 96 4.55 25.22 -10.99
C GLU A 96 3.89 25.90 -12.19
N GLN A 97 3.39 25.13 -13.13
CA GLN A 97 2.75 25.66 -14.33
C GLN A 97 1.24 25.83 -14.19
N SER A 98 0.61 25.06 -13.30
CA SER A 98 -0.79 25.27 -12.94
C SER A 98 -0.99 26.53 -12.10
N GLU A 99 0.01 26.94 -11.33
CA GLU A 99 0.01 28.21 -10.60
C GLU A 99 0.29 29.43 -11.51
N ALA A 100 1.03 29.22 -12.61
CA ALA A 100 1.32 30.29 -13.58
C ALA A 100 0.21 30.45 -14.63
N ASP A 101 -0.60 29.42 -14.86
CA ASP A 101 -1.70 29.42 -15.82
C ASP A 101 -3.04 29.58 -15.07
N ASP A 102 -3.38 30.79 -14.65
CA ASP A 102 -4.76 31.20 -14.28
C ASP A 102 -5.77 31.01 -15.44
N LYS A 103 -5.35 30.36 -16.53
CA LYS A 103 -6.13 30.19 -17.73
C LYS A 103 -7.01 28.96 -17.63
N VAL A 104 -8.15 29.13 -16.98
CA VAL A 104 -9.22 28.15 -17.03
C VAL A 104 -9.82 28.15 -18.45
N TYR A 105 -9.63 27.06 -19.18
CA TYR A 105 -10.28 26.88 -20.48
C TYR A 105 -11.79 26.71 -20.27
N PRO A 106 -12.65 27.49 -20.96
CA PRO A 106 -14.10 27.35 -20.82
C PRO A 106 -14.61 26.01 -21.38
N ILE A 107 -15.77 25.59 -20.91
CA ILE A 107 -16.47 24.38 -21.39
C ILE A 107 -16.61 24.45 -22.92
N GLY A 108 -16.34 23.34 -23.61
CA GLY A 108 -16.37 23.23 -25.05
C GLY A 108 -15.07 23.63 -25.76
N SER A 109 -14.08 24.15 -25.02
CA SER A 109 -12.75 24.40 -25.58
C SER A 109 -12.08 23.10 -25.99
N GLN A 110 -11.32 23.16 -27.09
CA GLN A 110 -10.48 22.06 -27.56
C GLN A 110 -9.05 22.55 -27.74
N TYR A 111 -8.08 21.76 -27.28
CA TYR A 111 -6.66 22.00 -27.46
C TYR A 111 -5.87 20.68 -27.53
N THR A 112 -4.61 20.76 -27.87
CA THR A 112 -3.75 19.58 -28.00
C THR A 112 -2.54 19.67 -27.10
N ILE A 113 -2.13 18.50 -26.57
CA ILE A 113 -0.90 18.35 -25.79
C ILE A 113 -0.01 17.38 -26.54
N ASN A 114 1.24 17.79 -26.77
CA ASN A 114 2.24 17.00 -27.47
C ASN A 114 3.03 16.13 -26.46
N GLY A 115 3.42 14.96 -26.91
CA GLY A 115 4.27 14.03 -26.17
C GLY A 115 5.02 13.11 -27.11
N PHE A 116 5.65 12.09 -26.56
CA PHE A 116 6.33 11.07 -27.34
C PHE A 116 6.31 9.72 -26.61
N ILE A 117 6.47 8.65 -27.37
CA ILE A 117 6.64 7.29 -26.85
C ILE A 117 8.11 7.08 -26.52
N ILE A 118 8.41 6.65 -25.29
CA ILE A 118 9.76 6.44 -24.79
C ILE A 118 10.32 5.14 -25.39
N GLY A 119 11.63 5.18 -25.75
CA GLY A 119 12.35 4.00 -26.18
C GLY A 119 11.97 3.54 -27.61
N ASP A 120 11.56 4.46 -28.46
CA ASP A 120 11.50 4.21 -29.90
C ASP A 120 12.87 4.49 -30.49
N ASP A 121 13.58 3.42 -30.89
CA ASP A 121 14.94 3.48 -31.40
C ASP A 121 15.02 4.10 -32.82
N THR A 122 13.87 4.38 -33.45
CA THR A 122 13.82 4.97 -34.79
C THR A 122 13.96 6.48 -34.81
N THR A 123 13.80 7.14 -33.64
CA THR A 123 13.95 8.58 -33.50
C THR A 123 14.74 8.97 -32.26
N GLU A 124 15.63 9.93 -32.36
CA GLU A 124 16.47 10.43 -31.27
C GLU A 124 15.66 10.99 -30.09
N ASN A 125 14.43 11.44 -30.33
CA ASN A 125 13.53 12.04 -29.33
C ASN A 125 12.28 11.18 -29.01
N GLY A 126 12.23 9.92 -29.47
CA GLY A 126 11.07 9.06 -29.37
C GLY A 126 10.00 9.33 -30.44
N TYR A 127 9.02 8.46 -30.55
CA TYR A 127 7.92 8.57 -31.52
C TYR A 127 6.90 9.63 -31.06
N PRO A 128 6.66 10.71 -31.88
CA PRO A 128 5.78 11.80 -31.46
C PRO A 128 4.32 11.38 -31.42
N ILE A 129 3.62 11.84 -30.38
CA ILE A 129 2.18 11.61 -30.17
C ILE A 129 1.50 12.91 -29.75
N THR A 130 0.18 12.96 -29.91
CA THR A 130 -0.63 14.10 -29.53
C THR A 130 -1.91 13.64 -28.86
N ALA A 131 -2.26 14.23 -27.70
CA ALA A 131 -3.55 14.08 -27.07
C ALA A 131 -4.45 15.26 -27.44
N LYS A 132 -5.67 14.97 -27.86
CA LYS A 132 -6.73 15.97 -28.03
C LYS A 132 -7.49 16.10 -26.72
N ILE A 133 -7.55 17.32 -26.19
CA ILE A 133 -8.27 17.63 -24.95
C ILE A 133 -9.56 18.35 -25.32
N GLU A 134 -10.66 17.93 -24.73
CA GLU A 134 -11.96 18.57 -24.80
C GLU A 134 -12.45 18.92 -23.40
N VAL A 135 -12.67 20.20 -23.12
CA VAL A 135 -13.10 20.69 -21.81
C VAL A 135 -14.60 20.49 -21.67
N VAL A 136 -14.98 19.72 -20.66
CA VAL A 136 -16.38 19.33 -20.38
C VAL A 136 -16.89 19.90 -19.07
N ASP A 137 -18.22 19.93 -18.91
CA ASP A 137 -18.85 20.30 -17.64
C ASP A 137 -18.62 19.21 -16.58
N THR A 138 -18.26 19.63 -15.37
CA THR A 138 -18.09 18.73 -14.22
C THR A 138 -19.38 17.98 -13.84
N LYS A 139 -20.54 18.53 -14.15
CA LYS A 139 -21.84 17.91 -13.86
C LYS A 139 -22.15 16.68 -14.71
N ASN A 140 -21.41 16.44 -15.77
CA ASN A 140 -21.60 15.30 -16.68
C ASN A 140 -20.60 14.16 -16.43
N THR A 141 -19.77 14.23 -15.39
CA THR A 141 -18.94 13.10 -15.02
C THR A 141 -19.80 12.00 -14.40
N ILE A 142 -19.96 10.89 -15.12
CA ILE A 142 -20.63 9.69 -14.60
C ILE A 142 -19.81 9.20 -13.40
N SER A 143 -20.48 9.04 -12.25
CA SER A 143 -19.83 8.46 -11.07
C SER A 143 -19.32 7.06 -11.41
N PRO A 144 -18.03 6.77 -11.22
CA PRO A 144 -17.48 5.45 -11.47
C PRO A 144 -18.20 4.39 -10.65
N LYS A 145 -18.54 3.26 -11.27
CA LYS A 145 -19.24 2.15 -10.60
C LYS A 145 -18.31 0.97 -10.48
N LEU A 146 -18.47 0.19 -9.41
CA LEU A 146 -17.87 -1.13 -9.34
C LEU A 146 -18.47 -2.01 -10.43
N ILE A 147 -17.60 -2.53 -11.30
CA ILE A 147 -17.97 -3.46 -12.38
C ILE A 147 -17.69 -4.88 -11.95
N ALA A 148 -16.66 -5.09 -11.16
CA ALA A 148 -16.21 -6.38 -10.68
C ALA A 148 -15.83 -6.34 -9.21
N HIS A 149 -15.67 -7.51 -8.61
CA HIS A 149 -15.10 -7.71 -7.29
C HIS A 149 -14.09 -8.86 -7.31
N THR A 150 -13.22 -8.90 -6.30
CA THR A 150 -12.26 -9.98 -6.12
C THR A 150 -12.94 -11.20 -5.50
N ILE A 151 -12.44 -12.38 -5.82
CA ILE A 151 -12.85 -13.61 -5.15
C ILE A 151 -12.13 -13.74 -3.81
N PRO A 152 -12.79 -14.18 -2.73
CA PRO A 152 -12.13 -14.40 -1.45
C PRO A 152 -10.92 -15.31 -1.56
N LEU A 153 -9.86 -15.00 -0.81
CA LEU A 153 -8.56 -15.67 -0.91
C LEU A 153 -8.64 -17.18 -0.71
N ASN A 154 -9.49 -17.65 0.21
CA ASN A 154 -9.72 -19.08 0.50
C ASN A 154 -10.39 -19.86 -0.64
N ASN A 155 -10.99 -19.16 -1.60
CA ASN A 155 -11.63 -19.75 -2.78
C ASN A 155 -10.68 -19.89 -3.99
N VAL A 156 -9.44 -19.39 -3.85
CA VAL A 156 -8.40 -19.52 -4.88
C VAL A 156 -7.18 -20.22 -4.30
N LYS A 157 -6.88 -21.41 -4.79
CA LYS A 157 -5.78 -22.22 -4.30
C LYS A 157 -4.68 -22.34 -5.35
N ILE A 158 -3.44 -21.99 -5.01
CA ILE A 158 -2.26 -22.20 -5.87
C ILE A 158 -1.89 -23.69 -5.84
N ASN A 159 -1.71 -24.27 -7.02
CA ASN A 159 -1.43 -25.68 -7.22
C ASN A 159 0.03 -25.94 -7.63
N GLY A 160 0.41 -27.23 -7.58
CA GLY A 160 1.68 -27.72 -8.09
C GLY A 160 2.87 -27.45 -7.15
N ASN A 161 4.06 -27.79 -7.64
CA ASN A 161 5.32 -27.55 -6.97
C ASN A 161 6.09 -26.49 -7.77
N ASN A 162 6.07 -25.27 -7.32
CA ASN A 162 6.68 -24.11 -7.95
C ASN A 162 7.10 -23.09 -6.89
N ARG A 163 7.76 -22.00 -7.30
CA ARG A 163 8.26 -20.99 -6.36
C ARG A 163 7.13 -20.33 -5.55
N LEU A 164 5.93 -20.15 -6.11
CA LEU A 164 4.81 -19.56 -5.39
C LEU A 164 4.39 -20.42 -4.20
N THR A 165 4.23 -21.74 -4.43
CA THR A 165 3.87 -22.68 -3.36
C THR A 165 5.00 -22.87 -2.36
N SER A 166 6.26 -22.92 -2.82
CA SER A 166 7.43 -23.04 -1.93
C SER A 166 7.56 -21.82 -1.02
N ASN A 167 7.42 -20.61 -1.55
CA ASN A 167 7.49 -19.38 -0.78
C ASN A 167 6.31 -19.28 0.22
N ARG A 168 5.09 -19.60 -0.20
CA ARG A 168 3.92 -19.65 0.67
C ARG A 168 4.12 -20.63 1.83
N ASP A 169 4.59 -21.84 1.54
CA ASP A 169 4.73 -22.88 2.55
C ASP A 169 5.90 -22.56 3.51
N LEU A 170 6.96 -21.90 3.01
CA LEU A 170 8.03 -21.34 3.85
C LEU A 170 7.47 -20.26 4.79
N ALA A 171 6.71 -19.32 4.27
CA ALA A 171 6.08 -18.25 5.07
C ALA A 171 5.12 -18.82 6.12
N ILE A 172 4.24 -19.77 5.74
CA ILE A 172 3.32 -20.42 6.68
C ILE A 172 4.10 -21.14 7.79
N LYS A 173 5.15 -21.87 7.45
CA LYS A 173 5.99 -22.55 8.43
C LYS A 173 6.59 -21.57 9.43
N GLU A 174 7.02 -20.41 8.97
CA GLU A 174 7.57 -19.38 9.84
C GLU A 174 6.50 -18.75 10.71
N ILE A 175 5.34 -18.33 10.14
CA ILE A 175 4.24 -17.72 10.87
C ILE A 175 3.74 -18.62 12.02
N ILE A 176 3.67 -19.93 11.82
CA ILE A 176 3.26 -20.87 12.89
C ILE A 176 4.33 -21.08 13.98
N SER A 177 5.57 -20.71 13.72
CA SER A 177 6.68 -20.84 14.67
C SER A 177 6.78 -19.65 15.64
N TRP A 178 6.21 -18.50 15.28
CA TRP A 178 6.26 -17.30 16.12
C TRP A 178 5.45 -17.46 17.41
N ASP A 179 6.02 -16.97 18.49
CA ASP A 179 5.41 -17.11 19.83
C ASP A 179 4.23 -16.14 20.03
N VAL A 180 3.04 -16.69 20.15
CA VAL A 180 1.81 -15.93 20.42
C VAL A 180 1.92 -15.15 21.73
N SER A 181 2.62 -15.68 22.74
CA SER A 181 2.78 -15.00 24.03
C SER A 181 3.56 -13.70 23.88
N GLN A 182 4.53 -13.67 22.99
CA GLN A 182 5.31 -12.47 22.67
C GLN A 182 4.45 -11.38 22.02
N GLN A 183 3.51 -11.77 21.16
CA GLN A 183 2.58 -10.83 20.53
C GLN A 183 1.57 -10.23 21.52
N LEU A 184 1.23 -10.94 22.56
CA LEU A 184 0.25 -10.56 23.58
C LEU A 184 0.85 -9.82 24.78
N TYR A 185 2.17 -9.88 24.96
CA TYR A 185 2.85 -9.35 26.14
C TYR A 185 2.47 -7.90 26.47
N ASN A 186 2.61 -7.00 25.49
CA ASN A 186 2.34 -5.56 25.68
C ASN A 186 0.87 -5.24 25.97
N TYR A 187 -0.06 -6.02 25.42
CA TYR A 187 -1.48 -5.84 25.73
C TYR A 187 -1.74 -6.20 27.19
N ARG A 188 -1.31 -7.37 27.62
CA ARG A 188 -1.50 -7.80 29.02
C ARG A 188 -0.87 -6.82 30.00
N ASP A 189 0.34 -6.36 29.71
CA ASP A 189 1.05 -5.37 30.51
C ASP A 189 0.28 -4.04 30.57
N THR A 190 -0.18 -3.52 29.42
CA THR A 190 -0.94 -2.26 29.33
C THR A 190 -2.28 -2.33 30.10
N TYR A 191 -2.91 -3.49 30.13
CA TYR A 191 -4.21 -3.69 30.82
C TYR A 191 -4.07 -4.28 32.23
N GLY A 192 -2.87 -4.38 32.77
CA GLY A 192 -2.61 -4.86 34.13
C GLY A 192 -2.97 -6.33 34.34
N LEU A 193 -2.86 -7.14 33.30
CA LEU A 193 -2.97 -8.60 33.36
C LEU A 193 -1.59 -9.21 33.58
N SER A 194 -1.53 -10.40 34.19
CA SER A 194 -0.25 -11.08 34.42
C SER A 194 0.48 -11.36 33.11
N THR A 195 1.77 -11.04 33.06
CA THR A 195 2.71 -11.39 32.00
C THR A 195 3.62 -12.55 32.37
N GLU A 196 3.39 -13.20 33.50
CA GLU A 196 4.14 -14.40 33.93
C GLU A 196 3.92 -15.53 32.92
N GLY A 197 5.02 -16.10 32.41
CA GLY A 197 4.99 -17.13 31.38
C GLY A 197 4.85 -16.60 29.95
N TYR A 198 4.86 -15.27 29.75
CA TYR A 198 4.83 -14.64 28.43
C TYR A 198 6.26 -14.22 28.04
N THR A 199 6.60 -14.45 26.78
CA THR A 199 7.84 -13.94 26.22
C THR A 199 7.73 -12.43 26.03
N ARG A 200 8.72 -11.68 26.49
CA ARG A 200 8.77 -10.22 26.31
C ARG A 200 8.85 -9.88 24.82
N SER A 201 8.05 -8.92 24.37
CA SER A 201 8.08 -8.43 22.98
C SER A 201 9.43 -7.78 22.66
N ASP A 202 9.80 -7.78 21.38
CA ASP A 202 11.04 -7.22 20.85
C ASP A 202 10.83 -6.34 19.61
N GLY A 203 11.89 -5.88 18.98
CA GLY A 203 11.85 -5.08 17.78
C GLY A 203 11.04 -3.79 17.97
N TRP A 204 10.19 -3.46 17.00
CA TRP A 204 9.30 -2.29 17.07
C TRP A 204 8.15 -2.46 18.07
N ASP A 205 7.90 -3.69 18.52
CA ASP A 205 6.96 -4.01 19.59
C ASP A 205 7.64 -4.13 20.96
N SER A 206 8.95 -3.84 21.09
CA SER A 206 9.60 -3.79 22.38
C SER A 206 8.83 -2.87 23.35
N PRO A 207 8.68 -3.24 24.65
CA PRO A 207 7.97 -2.42 25.62
C PRO A 207 8.45 -0.96 25.71
N GLU A 208 9.68 -0.67 25.30
CA GLU A 208 10.28 0.66 25.29
C GLU A 208 10.01 1.46 24.01
N THR A 209 9.28 0.91 23.03
CA THR A 209 9.04 1.60 21.77
C THR A 209 7.71 2.36 21.75
N LYS A 210 7.59 3.29 20.79
CA LYS A 210 6.40 4.12 20.56
C LYS A 210 5.42 3.49 19.58
N LEU A 211 5.75 2.33 19.00
CA LEU A 211 4.97 1.64 17.96
C LEU A 211 4.42 0.29 18.40
N LYS A 212 4.43 -0.01 19.71
CA LYS A 212 3.91 -1.26 20.25
C LYS A 212 2.52 -1.59 19.70
N GLY A 213 2.34 -2.86 19.31
CA GLY A 213 1.11 -3.35 18.68
C GLY A 213 1.10 -3.31 17.17
N HIS A 214 2.12 -2.68 16.55
CA HIS A 214 2.32 -2.69 15.11
C HIS A 214 2.55 -4.11 14.59
N GLY A 215 3.58 -4.81 15.10
CA GLY A 215 3.91 -6.16 14.69
C GLY A 215 2.82 -7.17 15.03
N SER A 216 2.20 -7.04 16.21
CA SER A 216 1.06 -7.88 16.61
C SER A 216 -0.14 -7.73 15.68
N GLY A 217 -0.40 -6.52 15.15
CA GLY A 217 -1.43 -6.28 14.15
C GLY A 217 -1.14 -7.01 12.84
N HIS A 218 0.06 -6.87 12.31
CA HIS A 218 0.52 -7.60 11.12
C HIS A 218 0.51 -9.12 11.34
N TYR A 219 0.90 -9.59 12.53
CA TYR A 219 0.82 -11.00 12.87
C TYR A 219 -0.60 -11.56 12.76
N MET A 220 -1.59 -10.84 13.24
CA MET A 220 -3.00 -11.24 13.10
C MET A 220 -3.44 -11.31 11.63
N SER A 221 -3.09 -10.33 10.81
CA SER A 221 -3.33 -10.39 9.35
C SER A 221 -2.61 -11.58 8.72
N ALA A 222 -1.34 -11.80 9.06
CA ALA A 222 -0.56 -12.93 8.54
C ALA A 222 -1.17 -14.28 8.92
N LEU A 223 -1.63 -14.45 10.19
CA LEU A 223 -2.33 -15.65 10.63
C LEU A 223 -3.59 -15.91 9.82
N ALA A 224 -4.43 -14.88 9.61
CA ALA A 224 -5.69 -15.00 8.88
C ALA A 224 -5.47 -15.35 7.40
N LEU A 225 -4.54 -14.67 6.74
CA LEU A 225 -4.18 -14.91 5.34
C LEU A 225 -3.52 -16.29 5.17
N ALA A 226 -2.62 -16.67 6.08
CA ALA A 226 -2.01 -18.00 6.09
C ALA A 226 -3.05 -19.10 6.30
N TYR A 227 -4.03 -18.87 7.19
CA TYR A 227 -5.14 -19.80 7.40
C TYR A 227 -5.98 -20.01 6.14
N ALA A 228 -6.28 -18.95 5.41
CA ALA A 228 -6.99 -19.00 4.13
C ALA A 228 -6.18 -19.73 3.04
N ALA A 229 -4.85 -19.55 3.03
CA ALA A 229 -3.95 -20.10 2.00
C ALA A 229 -3.42 -21.51 2.31
N ALA A 230 -3.48 -21.95 3.58
CA ALA A 230 -2.88 -23.21 4.03
C ALA A 230 -3.54 -24.44 3.36
N THR A 231 -2.69 -25.32 2.82
CA THR A 231 -3.10 -26.59 2.24
C THR A 231 -2.79 -27.78 3.11
N ASN A 232 -1.87 -27.63 4.09
CA ASN A 232 -1.53 -28.65 5.05
C ASN A 232 -2.49 -28.58 6.28
N PRO A 233 -3.27 -29.65 6.56
CA PRO A 233 -4.23 -29.65 7.68
C PRO A 233 -3.59 -29.40 9.04
N SER A 234 -2.38 -29.92 9.28
CA SER A 234 -1.67 -29.69 10.55
C SER A 234 -1.27 -28.23 10.74
N HIS A 235 -0.81 -27.57 9.68
CA HIS A 235 -0.51 -26.13 9.70
C HIS A 235 -1.80 -25.33 9.95
N LYS A 236 -2.87 -25.68 9.26
CA LYS A 236 -4.17 -25.01 9.44
C LYS A 236 -4.67 -25.11 10.88
N GLU A 237 -4.49 -26.23 11.53
CA GLU A 237 -4.88 -26.41 12.94
C GLU A 237 -4.02 -25.58 13.90
N ILE A 238 -2.71 -25.46 13.66
CA ILE A 238 -1.85 -24.60 14.49
C ILE A 238 -2.27 -23.12 14.30
N LEU A 239 -2.51 -22.68 13.07
CA LEU A 239 -2.98 -21.32 12.77
C LEU A 239 -4.31 -21.04 13.47
N ARG A 240 -5.28 -21.98 13.42
CA ARG A 240 -6.57 -21.88 14.13
C ARG A 240 -6.36 -21.66 15.63
N ARG A 241 -5.53 -22.47 16.26
CA ARG A 241 -5.21 -22.36 17.69
C ARG A 241 -4.59 -21.00 18.02
N ASN A 242 -3.63 -20.54 17.21
CA ASN A 242 -2.96 -19.27 17.44
C ASN A 242 -3.93 -18.09 17.28
N ILE A 243 -4.78 -18.09 16.24
CA ILE A 243 -5.86 -17.11 16.05
C ILE A 243 -6.80 -17.11 17.25
N THR A 244 -7.26 -18.28 17.66
CA THR A 244 -8.19 -18.43 18.81
C THR A 244 -7.60 -17.83 20.07
N ARG A 245 -6.32 -18.08 20.34
CA ARG A 245 -5.61 -17.52 21.49
C ARG A 245 -5.51 -16.00 21.41
N MET A 246 -5.07 -15.46 20.27
CA MET A 246 -5.00 -14.01 20.05
C MET A 246 -6.35 -13.33 20.32
N VAL A 247 -7.41 -13.81 19.68
CA VAL A 247 -8.76 -13.22 19.78
C VAL A 247 -9.28 -13.27 21.22
N ASN A 248 -9.13 -14.39 21.91
CA ASN A 248 -9.63 -14.54 23.27
C ASN A 248 -8.90 -13.64 24.28
N GLU A 249 -7.56 -13.59 24.22
CA GLU A 249 -6.77 -12.79 25.15
C GLU A 249 -6.85 -11.28 24.86
N LEU A 250 -6.97 -10.89 23.59
CA LEU A 250 -7.25 -9.49 23.24
C LEU A 250 -8.64 -9.05 23.72
N ARG A 251 -9.65 -9.93 23.65
CA ARG A 251 -10.97 -9.64 24.23
C ARG A 251 -10.91 -9.49 25.74
N GLU A 252 -10.17 -10.35 26.43
CA GLU A 252 -9.94 -10.23 27.89
C GLU A 252 -9.34 -8.85 28.25
N CYS A 253 -8.36 -8.39 27.46
CA CYS A 253 -7.78 -7.04 27.64
C CYS A 253 -8.84 -5.95 27.42
N GLN A 254 -9.57 -6.01 26.32
CA GLN A 254 -10.54 -4.99 25.93
C GLN A 254 -11.68 -4.87 26.96
N GLU A 255 -12.18 -5.99 27.49
CA GLU A 255 -13.27 -6.01 28.47
C GLU A 255 -12.94 -5.31 29.78
N ARG A 256 -11.67 -5.13 30.12
CA ARG A 256 -11.27 -4.32 31.27
C ARG A 256 -11.65 -2.85 31.13
N THR A 257 -11.87 -2.36 29.92
CA THR A 257 -12.33 -0.99 29.65
C THR A 257 -13.84 -0.82 29.76
N PHE A 258 -14.58 -1.89 30.06
CA PHE A 258 -16.04 -1.87 30.14
C PHE A 258 -16.49 -1.45 31.55
N VAL A 259 -16.36 -0.17 31.82
CA VAL A 259 -16.73 0.43 33.13
C VAL A 259 -18.11 1.03 33.00
N TRP A 260 -19.08 0.41 33.70
CA TRP A 260 -20.47 0.91 33.74
C TRP A 260 -20.58 2.10 34.68
N SER A 261 -21.31 3.14 34.25
CA SER A 261 -21.68 4.26 35.08
C SER A 261 -23.17 4.23 35.40
N GLU A 262 -23.53 4.04 36.65
CA GLU A 262 -24.94 4.09 37.12
C GLU A 262 -25.54 5.49 36.91
N GLU A 263 -24.73 6.55 37.07
CA GLU A 263 -25.17 7.93 36.89
C GLU A 263 -25.53 8.23 35.44
N LEU A 264 -24.75 7.74 34.48
CA LEU A 264 -24.94 7.99 33.05
C LEU A 264 -25.85 6.94 32.38
N GLY A 265 -26.10 5.78 33.06
CA GLY A 265 -26.85 4.65 32.50
C GLY A 265 -26.20 4.04 31.26
N ARG A 266 -24.85 4.13 31.13
CA ARG A 266 -24.06 3.59 30.03
C ARG A 266 -22.63 3.27 30.46
N TYR A 267 -21.90 2.56 29.61
CA TYR A 267 -20.45 2.44 29.77
C TYR A 267 -19.77 3.79 29.63
N LEU A 268 -18.68 3.99 30.39
CA LEU A 268 -17.81 5.16 30.24
C LEU A 268 -17.08 5.09 28.91
N GLU A 269 -17.19 6.14 28.13
CA GLU A 269 -16.60 6.28 26.79
C GLU A 269 -15.34 7.17 26.81
N ALA A 270 -14.60 7.22 25.71
CA ALA A 270 -13.41 8.05 25.58
C ALA A 270 -13.66 9.53 25.95
N ARG A 271 -14.85 10.06 25.64
CA ARG A 271 -15.26 11.45 25.95
C ARG A 271 -15.40 11.74 27.44
N ASP A 272 -15.55 10.74 28.28
CA ASP A 272 -15.73 10.90 29.74
C ASP A 272 -14.40 11.04 30.49
N PHE A 273 -13.28 10.80 29.82
CA PHE A 273 -11.94 10.80 30.42
C PHE A 273 -11.05 11.87 29.85
N ALA A 274 -10.06 12.24 30.64
CA ALA A 274 -9.05 13.23 30.32
C ALA A 274 -9.65 14.55 29.84
N PRO A 275 -10.28 15.33 30.74
CA PRO A 275 -10.69 16.70 30.43
C PRO A 275 -9.47 17.51 29.98
N GLU A 276 -9.71 18.59 29.25
CA GLU A 276 -8.68 19.39 28.60
C GLU A 276 -7.53 19.78 29.52
N GLU A 277 -7.83 20.19 30.74
CA GLU A 277 -6.81 20.60 31.71
C GLU A 277 -5.87 19.46 32.12
N GLU A 278 -6.33 18.22 32.05
CA GLU A 278 -5.50 17.03 32.23
C GLU A 278 -4.71 16.71 30.97
N LEU A 279 -5.33 16.82 29.79
CA LEU A 279 -4.64 16.65 28.52
C LEU A 279 -3.45 17.60 28.36
N LYS A 280 -3.62 18.86 28.76
CA LYS A 280 -2.54 19.87 28.73
C LYS A 280 -1.34 19.48 29.61
N LYS A 281 -1.56 18.71 30.66
CA LYS A 281 -0.50 18.27 31.58
C LYS A 281 0.14 16.96 31.18
N MET A 282 -0.48 16.21 30.27
CA MET A 282 0.05 14.92 29.83
C MET A 282 1.41 15.08 29.17
N LYS A 283 2.28 14.12 29.39
CA LYS A 283 3.58 13.99 28.73
C LYS A 283 3.63 12.64 28.03
N GLY A 284 4.35 12.57 26.93
CA GLY A 284 4.57 11.34 26.20
C GLY A 284 5.88 10.65 26.56
N THR A 285 6.51 11.04 27.67
CA THR A 285 7.76 10.41 28.16
C THR A 285 7.51 8.98 28.64
N TRP A 286 8.59 8.22 28.80
CA TRP A 286 8.49 6.84 29.31
C TRP A 286 7.85 6.78 30.70
N GLU A 287 8.20 7.71 31.59
CA GLU A 287 7.62 7.79 32.93
C GLU A 287 6.10 8.04 32.87
N ALA A 288 5.67 8.91 31.97
CA ALA A 288 4.25 9.18 31.76
C ALA A 288 3.54 7.97 31.14
N PHE A 289 4.22 7.22 30.27
CA PHE A 289 3.70 5.96 29.76
C PHE A 289 3.44 4.96 30.89
N ASP A 290 4.40 4.75 31.79
CA ASP A 290 4.26 3.87 32.93
C ASP A 290 3.19 4.36 33.92
N GLU A 291 3.00 5.66 34.07
CA GLU A 291 1.94 6.24 34.88
C GLU A 291 0.54 5.91 34.33
N HIS A 292 0.37 5.90 33.01
CA HIS A 292 -0.93 5.60 32.37
C HIS A 292 -1.17 4.13 32.09
N LYS A 293 -0.13 3.33 32.05
CA LYS A 293 -0.21 1.88 31.97
C LYS A 293 -1.02 1.32 33.15
N THR A 294 -1.81 0.31 32.92
CA THR A 294 -2.70 -0.29 33.93
C THR A 294 -3.89 0.53 34.41
N LYS A 295 -4.02 1.80 33.99
CA LYS A 295 -5.22 2.62 34.26
C LYS A 295 -6.37 2.32 33.30
N TRP A 296 -6.55 1.07 32.94
CA TRP A 296 -7.51 0.57 31.94
C TRP A 296 -8.95 1.06 32.18
N ALA A 297 -9.36 1.30 33.44
CA ALA A 297 -10.68 1.84 33.74
C ALA A 297 -10.91 3.26 33.18
N THR A 298 -9.86 3.97 32.79
CA THR A 298 -9.90 5.31 32.19
C THR A 298 -9.66 5.33 30.69
N TYR A 299 -9.60 4.16 30.03
CA TYR A 299 -9.33 4.10 28.60
C TYR A 299 -10.57 4.34 27.72
N GLY A 300 -11.76 4.17 28.29
CA GLY A 300 -13.04 4.28 27.58
C GLY A 300 -13.43 2.97 26.90
N TYR A 301 -14.74 2.74 26.86
CA TYR A 301 -15.33 1.54 26.28
C TYR A 301 -14.79 1.20 24.91
N GLY A 302 -14.35 -0.03 24.75
CA GLY A 302 -13.91 -0.59 23.47
C GLY A 302 -12.46 -0.30 23.09
N TYR A 303 -11.70 0.50 23.87
CA TYR A 303 -10.28 0.72 23.58
C TYR A 303 -9.49 -0.59 23.59
N LEU A 304 -8.71 -0.79 22.54
CA LEU A 304 -7.72 -1.86 22.47
C LEU A 304 -6.50 -1.35 21.73
N ASN A 305 -5.35 -1.32 22.40
CA ASN A 305 -4.04 -1.06 21.83
C ASN A 305 -2.97 -1.53 22.82
N ALA A 306 -1.79 -1.83 22.34
CA ALA A 306 -0.62 -2.12 23.16
C ALA A 306 -0.03 -0.88 23.86
N ILE A 307 -0.56 0.31 23.57
CA ILE A 307 -0.19 1.62 24.14
C ILE A 307 -1.43 2.23 24.80
N PRO A 308 -1.33 2.85 25.99
CA PRO A 308 -2.45 3.57 26.58
C PRO A 308 -2.95 4.75 25.73
N PRO A 309 -4.21 5.20 25.89
CA PRO A 309 -4.82 6.21 25.01
C PRO A 309 -4.28 7.64 25.20
N HIS A 310 -3.34 7.87 26.11
CA HIS A 310 -2.70 9.18 26.24
C HIS A 310 -1.89 9.59 25.00
N HIS A 311 -1.36 8.64 24.20
CA HIS A 311 -0.67 8.96 22.94
C HIS A 311 -1.62 9.55 21.88
N PRO A 312 -2.79 8.97 21.56
CA PRO A 312 -3.80 9.66 20.75
C PRO A 312 -4.17 11.04 21.31
N ALA A 313 -4.32 11.15 22.65
CA ALA A 313 -4.61 12.44 23.28
C ALA A 313 -3.54 13.50 23.05
N LEU A 314 -2.26 13.12 23.10
CA LEU A 314 -1.15 14.04 22.84
C LEU A 314 -1.11 14.53 21.39
N ILE A 315 -1.47 13.66 20.41
CA ILE A 315 -1.63 14.07 19.01
C ILE A 315 -2.69 15.17 18.88
N GLU A 316 -3.82 15.02 19.57
CA GLU A 316 -4.89 16.02 19.58
C GLU A 316 -4.44 17.36 20.16
N MET A 317 -3.37 17.38 20.94
CA MET A 317 -2.74 18.58 21.49
C MET A 317 -1.54 19.07 20.65
N TYR A 318 -1.44 18.64 19.41
CA TYR A 318 -0.33 18.98 18.48
C TYR A 318 1.07 18.59 19.00
N ARG A 319 1.14 17.56 19.84
CA ARG A 319 2.39 16.99 20.31
C ARG A 319 2.69 15.75 19.49
N ALA A 320 3.65 15.85 18.59
CA ALA A 320 4.02 14.74 17.72
C ALA A 320 5.53 14.61 17.68
N TYR A 321 5.98 13.39 17.57
CA TYR A 321 7.32 12.92 17.25
C TYR A 321 8.44 13.89 17.66
N ASN A 322 8.58 14.09 18.95
CA ASN A 322 9.75 14.77 19.51
C ASN A 322 10.27 14.02 20.74
N ASN A 323 11.52 14.29 21.11
CA ASN A 323 12.16 13.60 22.23
C ASN A 323 11.55 13.95 23.59
N SER A 324 10.90 15.11 23.72
CA SER A 324 10.30 15.54 24.98
C SER A 324 8.92 14.96 25.21
N ASP A 325 8.15 14.74 24.14
CA ASP A 325 6.78 14.23 24.25
C ASP A 325 6.68 12.72 24.00
N TRP A 326 7.72 12.12 23.44
CA TRP A 326 7.81 10.67 23.20
C TRP A 326 6.57 10.07 22.49
N VAL A 327 5.99 10.84 21.57
CA VAL A 327 4.83 10.44 20.75
C VAL A 327 5.28 10.14 19.34
N TRP A 328 4.73 9.11 18.73
CA TRP A 328 4.95 8.83 17.31
C TRP A 328 3.60 8.70 16.60
N ALA A 329 3.20 7.48 16.18
CA ALA A 329 2.08 7.20 15.30
C ALA A 329 1.07 6.24 15.94
N PRO A 330 0.30 6.67 16.96
CA PRO A 330 -0.61 5.78 17.69
C PRO A 330 -1.73 5.21 16.81
N TYR A 331 -2.25 5.98 15.87
CA TYR A 331 -3.28 5.50 14.95
C TYR A 331 -2.74 4.52 13.91
N TYR A 332 -1.46 4.59 13.58
CA TYR A 332 -0.81 3.58 12.76
C TYR A 332 -0.81 2.21 13.44
N SER A 333 -0.47 2.15 14.73
CA SER A 333 -0.52 0.88 15.49
C SER A 333 -1.97 0.37 15.64
N ILE A 334 -2.92 1.23 16.00
CA ILE A 334 -4.35 0.88 16.10
C ILE A 334 -4.87 0.35 14.76
N HIS A 335 -4.52 0.99 13.65
CA HIS A 335 -4.88 0.55 12.31
C HIS A 335 -4.43 -0.90 12.03
N LYS A 336 -3.19 -1.24 12.37
CA LYS A 336 -2.67 -2.59 12.11
C LYS A 336 -3.43 -3.66 12.89
N GLN A 337 -3.75 -3.36 14.14
CA GLN A 337 -4.52 -4.26 15.00
C GLN A 337 -5.95 -4.41 14.49
N LEU A 338 -6.59 -3.29 14.10
CA LEU A 338 -7.94 -3.30 13.53
C LEU A 338 -7.99 -4.09 12.21
N ALA A 339 -7.04 -3.89 11.32
CA ALA A 339 -6.93 -4.64 10.07
C ALA A 339 -6.77 -6.14 10.32
N GLY A 340 -5.91 -6.53 11.27
CA GLY A 340 -5.71 -7.94 11.63
C GLY A 340 -6.97 -8.61 12.17
N LEU A 341 -7.74 -7.92 13.01
CA LEU A 341 -9.02 -8.43 13.51
C LEU A 341 -10.08 -8.57 12.39
N ILE A 342 -10.13 -7.61 11.46
CA ILE A 342 -11.01 -7.66 10.27
C ILE A 342 -10.63 -8.85 9.38
N ASP A 343 -9.34 -9.10 9.16
CA ASP A 343 -8.88 -10.23 8.35
C ASP A 343 -9.21 -11.57 9.03
N ILE A 344 -9.07 -11.67 10.35
CA ILE A 344 -9.52 -12.86 11.12
C ILE A 344 -11.03 -13.05 10.96
N ALA A 345 -11.83 -12.01 11.14
CA ALA A 345 -13.28 -12.08 10.99
C ALA A 345 -13.71 -12.49 9.57
N THR A 346 -12.87 -12.18 8.56
CA THR A 346 -13.13 -12.50 7.15
C THR A 346 -12.79 -13.97 6.82
N TYR A 347 -11.68 -14.51 7.34
CA TYR A 347 -11.12 -15.78 6.86
C TYR A 347 -11.22 -16.95 7.82
N MET A 348 -11.55 -16.69 9.11
CA MET A 348 -11.69 -17.77 10.08
C MET A 348 -13.01 -18.51 9.88
N ASP A 349 -12.94 -19.83 9.67
CA ASP A 349 -14.14 -20.68 9.47
C ASP A 349 -14.87 -21.02 10.79
N ASP A 350 -14.22 -20.91 11.96
CA ASP A 350 -14.89 -20.97 13.26
C ASP A 350 -15.66 -19.66 13.49
N LYS A 351 -16.98 -19.75 13.27
CA LYS A 351 -17.85 -18.58 13.37
C LYS A 351 -17.82 -17.91 14.73
N SER A 352 -17.64 -18.65 15.81
CA SER A 352 -17.57 -18.09 17.18
C SER A 352 -16.36 -17.19 17.34
N ILE A 353 -15.23 -17.57 16.78
CA ILE A 353 -13.99 -16.79 16.82
C ILE A 353 -14.03 -15.62 15.83
N ALA A 354 -14.56 -15.85 14.63
CA ALA A 354 -14.76 -14.80 13.62
C ALA A 354 -15.69 -13.68 14.14
N ASP A 355 -16.84 -14.03 14.71
CA ASP A 355 -17.80 -13.09 15.30
C ASP A 355 -17.17 -12.33 16.48
N LYS A 356 -16.35 -13.00 17.31
CA LYS A 356 -15.64 -12.36 18.43
C LYS A 356 -14.58 -11.37 17.92
N ALA A 357 -13.82 -11.71 16.87
CA ALA A 357 -12.86 -10.80 16.27
C ALA A 357 -13.57 -9.56 15.68
N LEU A 358 -14.70 -9.75 14.99
CA LEU A 358 -15.54 -8.67 14.49
C LEU A 358 -16.07 -7.79 15.62
N LEU A 359 -16.49 -8.37 16.72
CA LEU A 359 -16.97 -7.62 17.89
C LEU A 359 -15.87 -6.77 18.51
N ILE A 360 -14.66 -7.32 18.67
CA ILE A 360 -13.50 -6.56 19.16
C ILE A 360 -13.19 -5.38 18.21
N ALA A 361 -13.13 -5.66 16.91
CA ALA A 361 -12.89 -4.64 15.90
C ALA A 361 -13.95 -3.54 15.90
N LYS A 362 -15.23 -3.90 16.03
CA LYS A 362 -16.34 -2.96 16.11
C LYS A 362 -16.23 -2.05 17.33
N ASP A 363 -15.98 -2.62 18.50
CA ASP A 363 -15.82 -1.84 19.74
C ASP A 363 -14.62 -0.89 19.63
N MET A 364 -13.49 -1.32 19.04
CA MET A 364 -12.35 -0.44 18.72
C MET A 364 -12.73 0.70 17.77
N GLY A 365 -13.43 0.38 16.68
CA GLY A 365 -13.86 1.37 15.70
C GLY A 365 -14.81 2.41 16.29
N LEU A 366 -15.73 2.00 17.16
CA LEU A 366 -16.64 2.89 17.88
C LEU A 366 -15.91 3.75 18.92
N TRP A 367 -14.85 3.23 19.56
CA TRP A 367 -13.96 4.04 20.39
C TRP A 367 -13.29 5.16 19.58
N VAL A 368 -12.78 4.84 18.38
CA VAL A 368 -12.17 5.83 17.49
C VAL A 368 -13.21 6.87 17.06
N TRP A 369 -14.42 6.43 16.68
CA TRP A 369 -15.52 7.33 16.37
C TRP A 369 -15.82 8.29 17.52
N ASN A 370 -15.97 7.76 18.73
CA ASN A 370 -16.29 8.55 19.93
C ASN A 370 -15.21 9.63 20.14
N ARG A 371 -13.93 9.26 19.98
CA ARG A 371 -12.82 10.17 20.08
C ARG A 371 -12.87 11.29 19.03
N MET A 372 -13.08 10.92 17.78
CA MET A 372 -13.12 11.89 16.67
C MET A 372 -14.38 12.76 16.71
N HIS A 373 -15.49 12.23 17.19
CA HIS A 373 -16.78 12.92 17.21
C HIS A 373 -16.92 13.92 18.36
N TYR A 374 -16.45 13.58 19.56
CA TYR A 374 -16.72 14.38 20.77
C TYR A 374 -15.53 15.18 21.29
N ARG A 375 -14.32 14.85 20.88
CA ARG A 375 -13.13 15.52 21.41
C ARG A 375 -12.97 16.91 20.84
N THR A 376 -12.45 17.81 21.70
CA THR A 376 -12.01 19.14 21.35
C THR A 376 -10.51 19.13 21.20
N TYR A 377 -10.02 19.62 20.06
CA TYR A 377 -8.59 19.78 19.83
C TYR A 377 -8.11 21.09 20.42
N VAL A 378 -6.88 21.09 20.93
CA VAL A 378 -6.18 22.30 21.34
C VAL A 378 -5.26 22.72 20.21
N LYS A 379 -5.48 23.90 19.65
CA LYS A 379 -4.61 24.47 18.63
C LYS A 379 -3.24 24.85 19.19
N LYS A 380 -2.24 25.00 18.31
CA LYS A 380 -0.88 25.43 18.68
C LYS A 380 -0.81 26.76 19.45
N ASP A 381 -1.76 27.65 19.19
CA ASP A 381 -1.88 28.94 19.90
C ASP A 381 -2.57 28.82 21.26
N GLY A 382 -2.95 27.63 21.68
CA GLY A 382 -3.61 27.36 22.96
C GLY A 382 -5.13 27.55 22.95
N THR A 383 -5.73 27.91 21.82
CA THR A 383 -7.19 27.99 21.70
C THR A 383 -7.78 26.58 21.49
N GLN A 384 -9.04 26.42 21.91
CA GLN A 384 -9.79 25.18 21.71
C GLN A 384 -10.70 25.25 20.50
N GLU A 385 -10.95 24.09 19.91
CA GLU A 385 -11.87 23.99 18.79
C GLU A 385 -12.48 22.59 18.75
N GLU A 386 -13.78 22.52 18.55
CA GLU A 386 -14.47 21.25 18.39
C GLU A 386 -14.19 20.72 16.96
N HIS A 387 -13.47 19.60 16.87
CA HIS A 387 -12.90 19.10 15.61
C HIS A 387 -13.96 18.76 14.56
N ARG A 388 -15.15 18.31 14.93
CA ARG A 388 -16.23 17.99 14.00
C ARG A 388 -16.81 19.20 13.28
N THR A 389 -16.73 20.38 13.90
CA THR A 389 -17.23 21.63 13.33
C THR A 389 -16.17 22.46 12.66
N HIS A 390 -14.90 22.17 12.95
CA HIS A 390 -13.72 22.90 12.48
C HIS A 390 -12.71 21.93 11.85
N PRO A 391 -12.95 21.47 10.62
CA PRO A 391 -12.08 20.52 9.94
C PRO A 391 -10.61 20.97 9.85
N GLY A 392 -10.35 22.27 9.75
CA GLY A 392 -9.01 22.81 9.66
C GLY A 392 -8.13 22.46 10.87
N ASN A 393 -8.71 22.39 12.07
CA ASN A 393 -7.99 21.95 13.25
C ASN A 393 -7.51 20.49 13.13
N ARG A 394 -8.39 19.59 12.70
CA ARG A 394 -8.04 18.18 12.43
C ARG A 394 -6.99 18.05 11.34
N TYR A 395 -7.10 18.84 10.29
CA TYR A 395 -6.13 18.82 9.19
C TYR A 395 -4.76 19.30 9.59
N GLU A 396 -4.67 20.32 10.44
CA GLU A 396 -3.40 20.75 11.03
C GLU A 396 -2.77 19.63 11.88
N MET A 397 -3.58 18.89 12.63
CA MET A 397 -3.15 17.75 13.42
C MET A 397 -2.55 16.64 12.53
N TRP A 398 -3.23 16.27 11.43
CA TRP A 398 -2.73 15.26 10.52
C TRP A 398 -1.53 15.71 9.69
N ASN A 399 -1.32 17.01 9.52
CA ASN A 399 -0.15 17.56 8.82
C ASN A 399 1.13 17.58 9.67
N MET A 400 1.07 17.23 10.94
CA MET A 400 2.28 17.06 11.74
C MET A 400 3.07 15.88 11.21
N TYR A 401 4.39 16.06 11.05
CA TYR A 401 5.28 15.00 10.57
C TYR A 401 5.12 13.73 11.43
N ILE A 402 5.01 12.58 10.80
CA ILE A 402 4.80 11.24 11.39
C ILE A 402 3.44 11.07 12.12
N ALA A 403 2.87 12.07 12.75
CA ALA A 403 1.47 11.99 13.19
C ALA A 403 0.52 11.75 12.00
N GLY A 404 0.94 12.14 10.80
CA GLY A 404 0.26 11.84 9.53
C GLY A 404 0.32 10.38 9.06
N GLU A 405 0.94 9.45 9.80
CA GLU A 405 0.79 8.00 9.55
C GLU A 405 -0.58 7.47 10.00
N VAL A 406 -1.62 8.07 9.48
CA VAL A 406 -3.02 7.75 9.82
C VAL A 406 -3.75 7.07 8.67
N GLY A 407 -3.13 6.98 7.50
CA GLY A 407 -3.79 6.62 6.25
C GLY A 407 -4.53 5.30 6.25
N GLY A 408 -4.00 4.30 6.93
CA GLY A 408 -4.63 2.99 7.02
C GLY A 408 -5.87 2.95 7.91
N MET A 409 -6.07 3.93 8.79
CA MET A 409 -7.27 4.00 9.65
C MET A 409 -8.54 4.21 8.82
N GLY A 410 -8.52 5.13 7.86
CA GLY A 410 -9.67 5.37 6.97
C GLY A 410 -10.08 4.10 6.22
N GLU A 411 -9.12 3.36 5.65
CA GLU A 411 -9.38 2.07 5.01
C GLU A 411 -10.01 1.06 5.97
N SER A 412 -9.40 0.86 7.15
CA SER A 412 -9.84 -0.18 8.07
C SER A 412 -11.24 0.10 8.64
N LEU A 413 -11.54 1.35 8.98
CA LEU A 413 -12.86 1.75 9.46
C LEU A 413 -13.94 1.62 8.38
N ALA A 414 -13.63 1.95 7.13
CA ALA A 414 -14.55 1.76 6.01
C ALA A 414 -14.83 0.27 5.76
N ARG A 415 -13.79 -0.59 5.73
CA ARG A 415 -13.97 -2.05 5.63
C ARG A 415 -14.82 -2.60 6.77
N LEU A 416 -14.56 -2.16 8.00
CA LEU A 416 -15.35 -2.57 9.16
C LEU A 416 -16.80 -2.16 9.02
N SER A 417 -17.10 -0.96 8.50
CA SER A 417 -18.47 -0.48 8.29
C SER A 417 -19.28 -1.36 7.33
N GLU A 418 -18.61 -2.02 6.38
CA GLU A 418 -19.24 -2.96 5.45
C GLU A 418 -19.66 -4.27 6.14
N MET A 419 -18.99 -4.65 7.25
CA MET A 419 -19.22 -5.89 7.99
C MET A 419 -20.23 -5.74 9.14
N VAL A 420 -20.56 -4.50 9.51
CA VAL A 420 -21.49 -4.20 10.61
C VAL A 420 -22.90 -4.02 10.07
N SER A 421 -23.86 -4.73 10.65
CA SER A 421 -25.26 -4.73 10.19
C SER A 421 -26.12 -3.62 10.80
N ALA A 422 -25.80 -3.13 12.01
CA ALA A 422 -26.55 -2.08 12.68
C ALA A 422 -26.34 -0.72 11.95
N PRO A 423 -27.41 -0.08 11.40
CA PRO A 423 -27.25 1.10 10.57
C PRO A 423 -26.57 2.29 11.28
N GLU A 424 -26.86 2.46 12.58
CA GLU A 424 -26.28 3.54 13.38
C GLU A 424 -24.77 3.32 13.62
N GLU A 425 -24.37 2.10 13.98
CA GLU A 425 -22.96 1.76 14.16
C GLU A 425 -22.20 1.88 12.82
N LYS A 426 -22.81 1.43 11.74
CA LYS A 426 -22.25 1.61 10.38
C LYS A 426 -22.04 3.09 10.04
N ALA A 427 -23.01 3.95 10.30
CA ALA A 427 -22.89 5.38 10.04
C ALA A 427 -21.78 6.03 10.88
N ARG A 428 -21.64 5.64 12.15
CA ARG A 428 -20.57 6.11 13.03
C ARG A 428 -19.19 5.68 12.52
N LEU A 429 -19.04 4.46 12.04
CA LEU A 429 -17.77 3.96 11.48
C LEU A 429 -17.40 4.68 10.17
N ILE A 430 -18.38 4.99 9.32
CA ILE A 430 -18.17 5.79 8.11
C ILE A 430 -17.75 7.22 8.47
N GLU A 431 -18.41 7.85 9.45
CA GLU A 431 -18.00 9.17 9.97
C GLU A 431 -16.56 9.14 10.48
N ALA A 432 -16.21 8.14 11.28
CA ALA A 432 -14.85 7.98 11.79
C ALA A 432 -13.83 7.79 10.66
N SER A 433 -14.14 6.97 9.65
CA SER A 433 -13.29 6.77 8.48
C SER A 433 -12.99 8.08 7.76
N ASN A 434 -14.02 8.92 7.55
CA ASN A 434 -13.89 10.22 6.88
C ASN A 434 -13.11 11.26 7.70
N CYS A 435 -12.85 11.02 8.98
CA CYS A 435 -11.97 11.87 9.79
C CYS A 435 -10.48 11.70 9.48
N PHE A 436 -10.09 10.62 8.81
CA PHE A 436 -8.69 10.32 8.47
C PHE A 436 -8.36 10.73 7.02
N ASP A 437 -8.65 11.96 6.67
CA ASP A 437 -8.40 12.57 5.37
C ASP A 437 -7.34 13.68 5.44
N SER A 438 -6.89 14.16 4.30
CA SER A 438 -5.93 15.27 4.20
C SER A 438 -6.25 16.14 2.99
N PRO A 439 -7.14 17.14 3.14
CA PRO A 439 -7.53 18.00 2.03
C PRO A 439 -6.35 18.69 1.35
N ALA A 440 -5.34 19.11 2.08
CA ALA A 440 -4.14 19.71 1.50
C ALA A 440 -3.38 18.77 0.54
N PHE A 441 -3.50 17.45 0.75
CA PHE A 441 -2.94 16.45 -0.15
C PHE A 441 -3.93 16.01 -1.23
N TYR A 442 -5.21 15.87 -0.87
CA TYR A 442 -6.23 15.34 -1.76
C TYR A 442 -6.70 16.34 -2.81
N GLU A 443 -6.82 17.62 -2.45
CA GLU A 443 -7.38 18.63 -3.35
C GLU A 443 -6.55 18.81 -4.64
N PRO A 444 -5.21 18.94 -4.61
CA PRO A 444 -4.41 18.94 -5.83
C PRO A 444 -4.59 17.65 -6.64
N LEU A 445 -4.55 16.48 -5.98
CA LEU A 445 -4.69 15.18 -6.65
C LEU A 445 -6.05 15.03 -7.33
N SER A 446 -7.14 15.50 -6.72
CA SER A 446 -8.47 15.45 -7.33
C SER A 446 -8.53 16.21 -8.66
N LYS A 447 -7.71 17.23 -8.80
CA LYS A 447 -7.55 18.07 -10.01
C LYS A 447 -6.46 17.55 -10.95
N ASN A 448 -5.89 16.37 -10.70
CA ASN A 448 -4.75 15.78 -11.41
C ASN A 448 -3.46 16.62 -11.35
N ILE A 449 -3.30 17.41 -10.28
CA ILE A 449 -2.08 18.18 -10.01
C ILE A 449 -1.12 17.31 -9.21
N ASP A 450 0.14 17.25 -9.66
CA ASP A 450 1.19 16.46 -9.01
C ASP A 450 1.77 17.18 -7.79
N ASP A 451 1.20 16.91 -6.63
CA ASP A 451 1.70 17.36 -5.32
C ASP A 451 2.27 16.20 -4.48
N ILE A 452 2.92 15.24 -5.16
CA ILE A 452 3.43 14.00 -4.53
C ILE A 452 4.87 14.18 -4.05
N ARG A 453 5.66 14.99 -4.74
CA ARG A 453 7.07 15.24 -4.43
C ARG A 453 7.29 15.63 -2.95
N ASN A 454 8.36 15.09 -2.38
CA ASN A 454 8.79 15.34 -1.00
C ASN A 454 7.82 14.86 0.10
N ARG A 455 6.82 14.06 -0.25
CA ARG A 455 5.99 13.36 0.73
C ARG A 455 6.58 11.99 1.05
N HIS A 456 6.43 11.56 2.30
CA HIS A 456 6.82 10.20 2.70
C HIS A 456 5.95 9.17 1.99
N ALA A 457 6.56 8.26 1.22
CA ALA A 457 5.82 7.39 0.31
C ALA A 457 4.87 6.45 1.07
N ASN A 458 5.39 5.72 2.04
CA ASN A 458 4.60 4.72 2.78
C ASN A 458 3.53 5.34 3.69
N GLN A 459 3.69 6.58 4.15
CA GLN A 459 2.64 7.29 4.90
C GLN A 459 1.47 7.71 4.01
N HIS A 460 1.73 8.13 2.77
CA HIS A 460 0.73 8.75 1.90
C HIS A 460 -0.01 7.74 1.01
N ILE A 461 0.63 6.63 0.60
CA ILE A 461 -0.05 5.61 -0.20
C ILE A 461 -1.27 5.00 0.52
N PRO A 462 -1.21 4.62 1.81
CA PRO A 462 -2.38 4.13 2.53
C PRO A 462 -3.52 5.14 2.62
N MET A 463 -3.23 6.45 2.69
CA MET A 463 -4.26 7.50 2.69
C MET A 463 -5.08 7.47 1.39
N ILE A 464 -4.45 7.16 0.25
CA ILE A 464 -5.13 7.05 -1.04
C ILE A 464 -6.03 5.82 -1.10
N ILE A 465 -5.64 4.71 -0.47
CA ILE A 465 -6.52 3.54 -0.32
C ILE A 465 -7.74 3.92 0.52
N GLY A 466 -7.53 4.66 1.62
CA GLY A 466 -8.60 5.21 2.45
C GLY A 466 -9.54 6.12 1.66
N ALA A 467 -9.01 7.00 0.80
CA ALA A 467 -9.82 7.85 -0.07
C ALA A 467 -10.73 7.03 -0.99
N LEU A 468 -10.19 5.98 -1.64
CA LEU A 468 -11.01 5.11 -2.50
C LEU A 468 -12.13 4.41 -1.72
N ARG A 469 -11.86 3.99 -0.49
CA ARG A 469 -12.89 3.41 0.41
C ARG A 469 -13.92 4.45 0.84
N SER A 470 -13.52 5.69 1.08
CA SER A 470 -14.48 6.79 1.33
C SER A 470 -15.42 7.01 0.16
N TYR A 471 -14.92 6.93 -1.09
CA TYR A 471 -15.77 6.95 -2.27
C TYR A 471 -16.83 5.83 -2.25
N LEU A 472 -16.43 4.60 -1.95
CA LEU A 472 -17.37 3.48 -1.85
C LEU A 472 -18.44 3.66 -0.78
N SER A 473 -18.14 4.38 0.29
CA SER A 473 -19.04 4.60 1.42
C SER A 473 -20.00 5.79 1.21
N ASN A 474 -19.55 6.85 0.51
CA ASN A 474 -20.30 8.12 0.41
C ASN A 474 -20.65 8.55 -1.02
N ASN A 475 -20.12 7.84 -2.05
CA ASN A 475 -20.26 8.18 -3.48
C ASN A 475 -19.75 9.58 -3.88
N ASP A 476 -18.90 10.22 -3.07
CA ASP A 476 -18.27 11.48 -3.44
C ASP A 476 -17.13 11.23 -4.43
N THR A 477 -17.36 11.60 -5.69
CA THR A 477 -16.40 11.42 -6.79
C THR A 477 -15.06 12.11 -6.58
N PHE A 478 -14.98 13.09 -5.69
CA PHE A 478 -13.74 13.73 -5.27
C PHE A 478 -12.70 12.66 -4.83
N TYR A 479 -13.11 11.74 -3.96
CA TYR A 479 -12.21 10.70 -3.45
C TYR A 479 -11.80 9.66 -4.50
N TYR A 480 -12.68 9.35 -5.44
CA TYR A 480 -12.31 8.51 -6.58
C TYR A 480 -11.23 9.18 -7.43
N HIS A 481 -11.41 10.47 -7.77
CA HIS A 481 -10.44 11.22 -8.57
C HIS A 481 -9.09 11.34 -7.85
N VAL A 482 -9.07 11.55 -6.53
CA VAL A 482 -7.86 11.51 -5.72
C VAL A 482 -7.11 10.20 -5.96
N SER A 483 -7.78 9.07 -5.81
CA SER A 483 -7.15 7.74 -5.87
C SER A 483 -6.70 7.37 -7.29
N HIS A 484 -7.54 7.61 -8.28
CA HIS A 484 -7.27 7.31 -9.68
C HIS A 484 -6.14 8.20 -10.25
N ASN A 485 -6.16 9.50 -9.97
CA ASN A 485 -5.13 10.43 -10.42
C ASN A 485 -3.79 10.13 -9.75
N PHE A 486 -3.79 9.88 -8.44
CA PHE A 486 -2.57 9.47 -7.74
C PHE A 486 -1.94 8.24 -8.39
N TRP A 487 -2.73 7.19 -8.65
CA TRP A 487 -2.23 5.97 -9.28
C TRP A 487 -1.59 6.24 -10.65
N ASN A 488 -2.23 7.04 -11.50
CA ASN A 488 -1.69 7.40 -12.80
C ASN A 488 -0.39 8.23 -12.70
N LEU A 489 -0.32 9.17 -11.76
CA LEU A 489 0.88 9.97 -11.51
C LEU A 489 2.05 9.08 -11.06
N ILE A 490 1.79 8.12 -10.17
CA ILE A 490 2.79 7.13 -9.73
C ILE A 490 3.30 6.33 -10.93
N GLN A 491 2.41 5.80 -11.76
CA GLN A 491 2.78 4.95 -12.90
C GLN A 491 3.66 5.70 -13.90
N GLY A 492 3.32 6.94 -14.18
CA GLY A 492 4.04 7.73 -15.18
C GLY A 492 5.34 8.34 -14.71
N ARG A 493 5.54 8.56 -13.39
CA ARG A 493 6.55 9.50 -12.92
C ARG A 493 7.45 9.02 -11.78
N TYR A 494 6.99 8.09 -10.95
CA TYR A 494 7.65 7.78 -9.67
C TYR A 494 8.10 6.34 -9.51
N ARG A 495 7.54 5.40 -10.30
CA ARG A 495 7.83 3.98 -10.13
C ARG A 495 9.19 3.58 -10.70
N TYR A 496 9.82 2.62 -10.04
CA TYR A 496 10.95 1.87 -10.58
C TYR A 496 10.50 0.76 -11.53
N SER A 497 11.43 0.18 -12.27
CA SER A 497 11.15 -0.93 -13.20
C SER A 497 10.54 -2.16 -12.52
N THR A 498 10.84 -2.39 -11.25
CA THR A 498 10.27 -3.46 -10.43
C THR A 498 8.83 -3.18 -9.97
N GLY A 499 8.37 -1.95 -10.09
CA GLY A 499 7.03 -1.51 -9.71
C GLY A 499 6.94 -0.71 -8.41
N GLY A 500 7.93 -0.77 -7.55
CA GLY A 500 7.93 0.01 -6.30
C GLY A 500 8.35 1.46 -6.48
N VAL A 501 8.37 2.22 -5.39
CA VAL A 501 8.64 3.66 -5.34
C VAL A 501 9.48 4.05 -4.14
N GLY A 502 9.91 5.29 -4.11
CA GLY A 502 10.58 5.91 -2.96
C GLY A 502 12.10 5.86 -3.05
N ASN A 503 12.73 6.89 -2.47
CA ASN A 503 14.17 6.98 -2.24
C ASN A 503 14.38 7.71 -0.90
N GLY A 504 15.00 7.06 0.08
CA GLY A 504 15.05 7.54 1.46
C GLY A 504 13.65 7.73 2.01
N GLU A 505 12.77 6.74 1.76
CA GLU A 505 11.34 6.70 2.14
C GLU A 505 10.45 7.80 1.54
N MET A 506 11.01 8.70 0.75
CA MET A 506 10.32 9.86 0.18
C MET A 506 10.06 9.71 -1.31
N PHE A 507 8.95 10.23 -1.79
CA PHE A 507 8.81 10.55 -3.21
C PHE A 507 9.78 11.67 -3.55
N ARG A 508 10.69 11.43 -4.50
CA ARG A 508 11.64 12.45 -4.97
C ARG A 508 11.08 13.18 -6.19
N GLN A 509 11.93 13.87 -6.92
CA GLN A 509 11.52 14.53 -8.15
C GLN A 509 10.95 13.54 -9.16
N PRO A 510 9.89 13.89 -9.87
CA PRO A 510 9.37 13.07 -10.97
C PRO A 510 10.48 12.74 -11.99
N TYR A 511 10.46 11.54 -12.55
CA TYR A 511 11.40 11.06 -13.58
C TYR A 511 12.88 10.97 -13.16
N THR A 512 13.17 10.89 -11.86
CA THR A 512 14.56 10.80 -11.35
C THR A 512 14.98 9.40 -10.89
N GLN A 513 14.19 8.38 -11.21
CA GLN A 513 14.46 6.99 -10.76
C GLN A 513 15.80 6.47 -11.32
N ILE A 514 16.17 6.81 -12.54
CA ILE A 514 17.46 6.43 -13.14
C ILE A 514 18.63 6.98 -12.30
N VAL A 515 18.53 8.23 -11.86
CA VAL A 515 19.56 8.84 -11.00
C VAL A 515 19.65 8.10 -9.66
N SER A 516 18.51 7.79 -9.04
CA SER A 516 18.46 7.02 -7.81
C SER A 516 19.09 5.62 -7.96
N MET A 517 18.80 4.93 -9.06
CA MET A 517 19.39 3.62 -9.36
C MET A 517 20.89 3.70 -9.66
N ALA A 518 21.33 4.72 -10.38
CA ALA A 518 22.75 4.93 -10.70
C ALA A 518 23.58 5.21 -9.44
N MET A 519 22.99 5.90 -8.47
CA MET A 519 23.58 6.17 -7.16
C MET A 519 23.31 5.05 -6.15
N ASN A 520 22.69 3.95 -6.57
CA ASN A 520 22.26 2.83 -5.72
C ASN A 520 21.36 3.25 -4.53
N GLY A 521 20.58 4.30 -4.72
CA GLY A 521 19.69 4.86 -3.70
C GLY A 521 20.40 5.48 -2.51
N VAL A 522 21.69 5.72 -2.62
CA VAL A 522 22.51 6.29 -1.53
C VAL A 522 22.28 7.80 -1.45
N SER A 523 21.94 8.30 -0.27
CA SER A 523 22.02 9.72 0.04
C SER A 523 23.48 10.13 0.19
N GLU A 524 23.76 11.43 0.06
CA GLU A 524 25.11 11.94 0.25
C GLU A 524 25.64 11.56 1.65
N GLY A 525 26.74 10.81 1.68
CA GLY A 525 27.38 10.35 2.91
C GLY A 525 26.99 8.94 3.41
N GLU A 526 26.08 8.22 2.73
CA GLU A 526 25.69 6.88 3.12
C GLU A 526 26.43 5.77 2.33
N SER A 527 26.55 4.59 2.93
CA SER A 527 27.22 3.46 2.34
C SER A 527 26.42 2.83 1.19
N HIS A 528 27.07 2.45 0.10
CA HIS A 528 26.47 1.70 -1.01
C HIS A 528 25.90 0.33 -0.62
N SER A 529 26.27 -0.18 0.55
CA SER A 529 25.76 -1.45 1.11
C SER A 529 24.37 -1.33 1.75
N ASN A 530 23.85 -0.12 1.93
CA ASN A 530 22.53 0.11 2.52
C ASN A 530 21.66 1.00 1.61
N PRO A 531 21.08 0.43 0.55
CA PRO A 531 20.26 1.18 -0.38
C PRO A 531 18.93 1.61 0.28
N HIS A 532 18.54 2.86 0.06
CA HIS A 532 17.31 3.43 0.60
C HIS A 532 16.24 3.64 -0.47
N ILE A 533 16.21 2.84 -1.54
CA ILE A 533 15.24 2.97 -2.61
C ILE A 533 14.24 1.82 -2.62
N ASN A 534 13.04 2.10 -3.16
CA ASN A 534 12.10 1.08 -3.58
C ASN A 534 11.60 0.22 -2.40
N GLU A 535 11.00 0.86 -1.42
CA GLU A 535 10.50 0.25 -0.18
C GLU A 535 9.43 -0.80 -0.45
N THR A 536 9.55 -1.97 0.17
CA THR A 536 8.63 -3.10 -0.03
C THR A 536 7.21 -2.81 0.48
N CYS A 537 7.06 -2.04 1.57
CA CYS A 537 5.74 -1.60 2.05
C CYS A 537 5.01 -0.72 1.03
N CYS A 538 5.74 0.14 0.31
CA CYS A 538 5.15 0.96 -0.75
C CYS A 538 4.57 0.09 -1.87
N ALA A 539 5.29 -0.96 -2.29
CA ALA A 539 4.80 -1.92 -3.27
C ALA A 539 3.56 -2.67 -2.77
N TYR A 540 3.58 -3.15 -1.51
CA TYR A 540 2.43 -3.79 -0.87
C TYR A 540 1.17 -2.91 -0.93
N ASN A 541 1.28 -1.64 -0.53
CA ASN A 541 0.15 -0.70 -0.53
C ASN A 541 -0.31 -0.33 -1.95
N LEU A 542 0.61 -0.16 -2.90
CA LEU A 542 0.27 0.11 -4.29
C LEU A 542 -0.45 -1.07 -4.96
N LEU A 543 -0.11 -2.31 -4.60
CA LEU A 543 -0.85 -3.49 -5.07
C LEU A 543 -2.28 -3.51 -4.52
N LYS A 544 -2.50 -3.16 -3.25
CA LYS A 544 -3.85 -3.02 -2.67
C LYS A 544 -4.66 -1.99 -3.46
N LEU A 545 -4.12 -0.79 -3.66
CA LEU A 545 -4.77 0.28 -4.43
C LEU A 545 -5.08 -0.16 -5.86
N THR A 546 -4.13 -0.80 -6.53
CA THR A 546 -4.28 -1.26 -7.92
C THR A 546 -5.40 -2.29 -8.05
N LYS A 547 -5.44 -3.28 -7.17
CA LYS A 547 -6.49 -4.29 -7.10
C LYS A 547 -7.88 -3.66 -6.94
N ASP A 548 -8.01 -2.71 -6.02
CA ASP A 548 -9.28 -2.04 -5.77
C ASP A 548 -9.70 -1.15 -6.96
N LEU A 549 -8.78 -0.41 -7.58
CA LEU A 549 -9.06 0.38 -8.79
C LEU A 549 -9.44 -0.51 -9.99
N ASN A 550 -8.83 -1.69 -10.14
CA ASN A 550 -9.19 -2.63 -11.19
C ASN A 550 -10.67 -3.05 -11.13
N CYS A 551 -11.28 -3.08 -9.94
CA CYS A 551 -12.70 -3.41 -9.79
C CYS A 551 -13.63 -2.40 -10.46
N PHE A 552 -13.19 -1.16 -10.69
CA PHE A 552 -13.95 -0.12 -11.41
C PHE A 552 -13.78 -0.22 -12.93
N ASN A 553 -12.65 -0.72 -13.41
CA ASN A 553 -12.40 -0.87 -14.84
C ASN A 553 -11.53 -2.10 -15.12
N PRO A 554 -12.08 -3.32 -14.97
CA PRO A 554 -11.32 -4.55 -15.15
C PRO A 554 -10.91 -4.85 -16.60
N ASP A 555 -11.41 -4.08 -17.55
CA ASP A 555 -11.00 -4.13 -18.96
C ASP A 555 -9.78 -3.25 -19.26
N ASP A 556 -9.32 -2.42 -18.31
CA ASP A 556 -8.08 -1.66 -18.44
C ASP A 556 -6.89 -2.50 -17.98
N ALA A 557 -6.25 -3.18 -18.92
CA ALA A 557 -5.13 -4.07 -18.65
C ALA A 557 -3.95 -3.41 -17.92
N ARG A 558 -3.85 -2.07 -17.90
CA ARG A 558 -2.75 -1.35 -17.23
C ARG A 558 -2.67 -1.63 -15.74
N TYR A 559 -3.84 -1.80 -15.08
CA TYR A 559 -3.87 -2.13 -13.66
C TYR A 559 -3.19 -3.47 -13.38
N MET A 560 -3.58 -4.50 -14.14
CA MET A 560 -3.07 -5.85 -13.90
C MET A 560 -1.68 -6.07 -14.48
N ASP A 561 -1.27 -5.36 -15.55
CA ASP A 561 0.13 -5.32 -16.00
C ASP A 561 1.05 -4.77 -14.88
N TYR A 562 0.64 -3.68 -14.23
CA TYR A 562 1.39 -3.15 -13.10
C TYR A 562 1.40 -4.11 -11.91
N TYR A 563 0.24 -4.70 -11.59
CA TYR A 563 0.11 -5.64 -10.47
C TYR A 563 1.03 -6.85 -10.65
N GLU A 564 0.95 -7.51 -11.80
CA GLU A 564 1.78 -8.68 -12.13
C GLU A 564 3.27 -8.36 -12.08
N ARG A 565 3.68 -7.26 -12.72
CA ARG A 565 5.07 -6.79 -12.73
C ARG A 565 5.61 -6.59 -11.31
N THR A 566 4.86 -5.91 -10.47
CA THR A 566 5.25 -5.60 -9.11
C THR A 566 5.23 -6.84 -8.22
N LEU A 567 4.21 -7.68 -8.37
CA LEU A 567 4.13 -8.95 -7.64
C LEU A 567 5.34 -9.84 -7.94
N TYR A 568 5.69 -10.02 -9.23
CA TYR A 568 6.76 -10.93 -9.62
C TYR A 568 8.15 -10.37 -9.34
N ASN A 569 8.39 -9.10 -9.65
CA ASN A 569 9.72 -8.53 -9.58
C ASN A 569 10.07 -7.93 -8.23
N GLN A 570 9.11 -7.47 -7.46
CA GLN A 570 9.38 -6.90 -6.14
C GLN A 570 8.87 -7.79 -5.00
N ILE A 571 7.59 -8.12 -4.95
CA ILE A 571 7.03 -8.86 -3.80
C ILE A 571 7.63 -10.27 -3.70
N ILE A 572 7.55 -11.09 -4.75
CA ILE A 572 8.14 -12.44 -4.76
C ILE A 572 9.67 -12.34 -4.59
N GLY A 573 10.29 -11.34 -5.20
CA GLY A 573 11.71 -11.09 -5.11
C GLY A 573 12.19 -10.54 -3.76
N SER A 574 11.29 -10.09 -2.89
CA SER A 574 11.65 -9.58 -1.55
C SER A 574 11.84 -10.67 -0.51
N LEU A 575 11.48 -11.92 -0.79
CA LEU A 575 11.73 -13.08 0.08
C LEU A 575 13.03 -13.78 -0.32
N HIS A 576 13.88 -14.07 0.66
CA HIS A 576 15.07 -14.88 0.44
C HIS A 576 14.70 -16.27 -0.10
N PRO A 577 15.44 -16.81 -1.08
CA PRO A 577 15.05 -18.06 -1.74
C PRO A 577 15.10 -19.30 -0.84
N GLU A 578 15.89 -19.31 0.23
CA GLU A 578 16.15 -20.48 1.08
C GLU A 578 15.66 -20.32 2.52
N HIS A 579 15.55 -19.08 3.01
CA HIS A 579 15.21 -18.79 4.40
C HIS A 579 14.08 -17.76 4.46
N TYR A 580 13.34 -17.73 5.57
CA TYR A 580 12.36 -16.68 5.77
C TYR A 580 13.06 -15.41 6.27
N GLN A 581 13.46 -14.60 5.32
CA GLN A 581 13.98 -13.25 5.53
C GLN A 581 13.46 -12.37 4.39
N THR A 582 13.00 -11.18 4.71
CA THR A 582 12.52 -10.23 3.70
C THR A 582 13.42 -9.01 3.62
N THR A 583 13.31 -8.25 2.55
CA THR A 583 14.06 -7.02 2.39
C THR A 583 13.17 -5.79 2.62
N TYR A 584 13.69 -4.81 3.36
CA TYR A 584 13.03 -3.52 3.59
C TYR A 584 13.09 -2.67 2.31
N GLN A 585 14.30 -2.33 1.89
CA GLN A 585 14.59 -1.58 0.68
C GLN A 585 15.01 -2.54 -0.42
N TYR A 586 14.32 -2.50 -1.54
CA TYR A 586 14.59 -3.40 -2.65
C TYR A 586 15.57 -2.74 -3.63
N ALA A 587 16.85 -2.93 -3.40
CA ALA A 587 17.88 -2.31 -4.21
C ALA A 587 17.82 -2.72 -5.68
N VAL A 588 17.89 -1.74 -6.57
CA VAL A 588 18.04 -1.90 -8.02
C VAL A 588 19.11 -0.91 -8.50
N GLY A 589 19.93 -1.31 -9.47
CA GLY A 589 20.99 -0.47 -10.01
C GLY A 589 22.36 -1.12 -9.95
N LEU A 590 23.39 -0.32 -10.23
CA LEU A 590 24.76 -0.79 -10.29
C LEU A 590 25.25 -1.23 -8.90
N ASN A 591 25.81 -2.43 -8.80
CA ASN A 591 26.30 -3.05 -7.55
C ASN A 591 25.23 -3.17 -6.45
N ALA A 592 23.96 -3.13 -6.81
CA ALA A 592 22.89 -3.29 -5.86
C ALA A 592 22.86 -4.70 -5.28
N SER A 593 22.64 -4.80 -3.97
CA SER A 593 22.41 -6.06 -3.26
C SER A 593 21.19 -5.93 -2.37
N LYS A 594 20.50 -7.03 -2.08
CA LYS A 594 19.35 -7.04 -1.19
C LYS A 594 19.81 -7.19 0.26
N PRO A 595 19.53 -6.24 1.14
CA PRO A 595 19.77 -6.42 2.57
C PRO A 595 18.66 -7.28 3.14
N TRP A 596 18.96 -8.52 3.48
CA TRP A 596 18.07 -9.43 4.17
C TRP A 596 18.09 -9.17 5.68
N GLY A 597 16.97 -9.36 6.38
CA GLY A 597 16.98 -9.17 7.83
C GLY A 597 15.64 -8.93 8.50
N ASN A 598 14.54 -8.77 7.76
CA ASN A 598 13.22 -8.68 8.37
C ASN A 598 12.65 -10.09 8.56
N GLU A 599 12.86 -10.68 9.74
CA GLU A 599 12.53 -12.08 10.03
C GLU A 599 11.20 -12.24 10.74
N THR A 600 10.72 -11.18 11.39
CA THR A 600 9.49 -11.20 12.19
C THR A 600 8.61 -9.98 11.89
N PRO A 601 7.30 -10.03 12.15
CA PRO A 601 6.41 -8.90 11.91
C PRO A 601 6.74 -7.67 12.74
N GLN A 602 7.40 -7.82 13.89
CA GLN A 602 7.82 -6.72 14.76
C GLN A 602 9.22 -6.17 14.42
N SER A 603 9.95 -6.76 13.49
CA SER A 603 11.31 -6.28 13.14
C SER A 603 11.29 -4.88 12.54
N THR A 604 10.41 -4.62 11.57
CA THR A 604 10.17 -3.32 10.92
C THR A 604 8.78 -3.28 10.30
N CYS A 605 8.37 -2.13 9.69
CA CYS A 605 7.15 -2.07 8.89
C CYS A 605 7.15 -3.09 7.74
N CYS A 606 8.30 -3.27 7.07
CA CYS A 606 8.45 -4.24 5.98
C CYS A 606 8.57 -5.69 6.47
N GLY A 607 8.99 -5.94 7.71
CA GLY A 607 8.83 -7.24 8.37
C GLY A 607 7.35 -7.57 8.55
N GLY A 608 6.54 -6.58 8.96
CA GLY A 608 5.09 -6.69 9.06
C GLY A 608 4.42 -7.01 7.73
N THR A 609 4.57 -6.16 6.71
CA THR A 609 3.98 -6.41 5.38
C THR A 609 4.57 -7.65 4.70
N GLY A 610 5.83 -7.98 4.97
CA GLY A 610 6.49 -9.20 4.51
C GLY A 610 5.78 -10.45 5.01
N SER A 611 5.33 -10.47 6.27
CA SER A 611 4.59 -11.60 6.82
C SER A 611 3.24 -11.86 6.11
N GLU A 612 2.63 -10.83 5.54
CA GLU A 612 1.39 -10.92 4.79
C GLU A 612 1.60 -11.23 3.29
N ASN A 613 2.64 -10.67 2.69
CA ASN A 613 2.87 -10.70 1.25
C ASN A 613 2.94 -12.11 0.69
N HIS A 614 3.60 -13.01 1.42
CA HIS A 614 3.97 -14.33 0.89
C HIS A 614 2.92 -15.42 1.09
N VAL A 615 1.79 -15.07 1.70
CA VAL A 615 0.65 -15.99 1.91
C VAL A 615 -0.60 -15.60 1.11
N LYS A 616 -0.51 -14.58 0.23
CA LYS A 616 -1.66 -14.07 -0.54
C LYS A 616 -1.41 -13.80 -2.03
N TYR A 617 -0.45 -14.45 -2.64
CA TYR A 617 -0.10 -14.23 -4.05
C TYR A 617 -1.28 -14.34 -5.02
N GLN A 618 -2.29 -15.17 -4.69
CA GLN A 618 -3.45 -15.43 -5.52
C GLN A 618 -4.60 -14.43 -5.38
N GLU A 619 -4.50 -13.42 -4.51
CA GLU A 619 -5.64 -12.56 -4.16
C GLU A 619 -6.23 -11.75 -5.33
N ALA A 620 -5.43 -11.48 -6.37
CA ALA A 620 -5.83 -10.74 -7.56
C ALA A 620 -5.79 -11.59 -8.84
N THR A 621 -5.84 -12.91 -8.73
CA THR A 621 -5.82 -13.80 -9.90
C THR A 621 -7.11 -13.70 -10.71
N TYR A 622 -8.24 -13.51 -10.03
CA TYR A 622 -9.56 -13.48 -10.64
C TYR A 622 -10.39 -12.31 -10.13
N PHE A 623 -11.10 -11.70 -11.07
CA PHE A 623 -12.16 -10.74 -10.77
C PHE A 623 -13.45 -11.23 -11.40
N VAL A 624 -14.57 -10.98 -10.75
CA VAL A 624 -15.87 -11.47 -11.19
C VAL A 624 -16.94 -10.39 -11.13
N SER A 625 -17.91 -10.52 -12.01
CA SER A 625 -19.23 -9.92 -11.93
C SER A 625 -20.28 -11.01 -12.12
N ASP A 626 -21.57 -10.66 -12.11
CA ASP A 626 -22.67 -11.61 -12.26
C ASP A 626 -22.47 -12.60 -13.42
N ASN A 627 -21.89 -12.16 -14.53
CA ASN A 627 -21.78 -12.98 -15.74
C ASN A 627 -20.40 -12.94 -16.41
N THR A 628 -19.39 -12.40 -15.75
CA THR A 628 -18.04 -12.29 -16.34
C THR A 628 -16.98 -12.70 -15.34
N LEU A 629 -16.03 -13.49 -15.81
CA LEU A 629 -14.78 -13.83 -15.12
C LEU A 629 -13.62 -13.17 -15.87
N TRP A 630 -12.87 -12.30 -15.19
CA TRP A 630 -11.59 -11.80 -15.67
C TRP A 630 -10.46 -12.65 -15.08
N VAL A 631 -9.62 -13.20 -15.95
CA VAL A 631 -8.42 -13.96 -15.57
C VAL A 631 -7.23 -13.02 -15.64
N ALA A 632 -6.89 -12.44 -14.52
CA ALA A 632 -5.93 -11.33 -14.45
C ALA A 632 -4.48 -11.78 -14.29
N LEU A 633 -4.24 -12.93 -13.65
CA LEU A 633 -2.90 -13.51 -13.47
C LEU A 633 -2.86 -14.96 -13.92
N TYR A 634 -1.80 -15.34 -14.65
CA TYR A 634 -1.62 -16.70 -15.13
C TYR A 634 -0.77 -17.53 -14.15
N MET A 635 -1.46 -18.12 -13.17
CA MET A 635 -0.89 -18.97 -12.13
C MET A 635 -1.58 -20.34 -12.13
N PRO A 636 -0.88 -21.45 -11.82
CA PRO A 636 -1.55 -22.74 -11.65
C PRO A 636 -2.44 -22.69 -10.41
N THR A 637 -3.75 -22.56 -10.61
CA THR A 637 -4.71 -22.37 -9.52
C THR A 637 -5.96 -23.22 -9.70
N THR A 638 -6.63 -23.51 -8.58
CA THR A 638 -8.01 -23.94 -8.54
C THR A 638 -8.85 -22.82 -7.96
N LEU A 639 -9.87 -22.41 -8.70
CA LEU A 639 -10.86 -21.42 -8.32
C LEU A 639 -12.16 -22.13 -7.99
N HIS A 640 -12.71 -21.86 -6.79
CA HIS A 640 -14.08 -22.19 -6.47
C HIS A 640 -14.93 -20.90 -6.55
N TRP A 641 -15.76 -20.80 -7.57
CA TRP A 641 -16.65 -19.65 -7.76
C TRP A 641 -18.02 -19.99 -7.17
N GLU A 642 -18.21 -19.62 -5.89
CA GLU A 642 -19.39 -19.98 -5.10
C GLU A 642 -20.69 -19.48 -5.71
N GLU A 643 -20.73 -18.23 -6.20
CA GLU A 643 -21.92 -17.60 -6.77
C GLU A 643 -22.45 -18.34 -8.02
N LYS A 644 -21.58 -19.03 -8.72
CA LYS A 644 -21.92 -19.87 -9.88
C LYS A 644 -21.93 -21.35 -9.56
N ASN A 645 -21.52 -21.75 -8.36
CA ASN A 645 -21.35 -23.13 -7.94
C ASN A 645 -20.53 -23.96 -8.95
N ILE A 646 -19.42 -23.38 -9.43
CA ILE A 646 -18.48 -24.04 -10.34
C ILE A 646 -17.07 -24.05 -9.77
N THR A 647 -16.29 -25.04 -10.21
CA THR A 647 -14.86 -25.09 -9.95
C THR A 647 -14.12 -25.02 -11.28
N LEU A 648 -13.16 -24.08 -11.35
CA LEU A 648 -12.26 -23.97 -12.50
C LEU A 648 -10.83 -24.32 -12.06
N GLN A 649 -10.09 -24.90 -12.99
CA GLN A 649 -8.68 -25.15 -12.84
C GLN A 649 -7.90 -24.44 -13.94
N GLN A 650 -6.96 -23.60 -13.55
CA GLN A 650 -5.98 -23.00 -14.44
C GLN A 650 -4.69 -23.81 -14.35
N GLU A 651 -4.31 -24.40 -15.47
CA GLU A 651 -3.12 -25.24 -15.59
C GLU A 651 -2.04 -24.50 -16.39
N CYS A 652 -0.87 -24.33 -15.80
CA CYS A 652 0.33 -23.81 -16.46
C CYS A 652 1.58 -24.26 -15.72
N LEU A 653 2.72 -24.27 -16.43
CA LEU A 653 4.04 -24.35 -15.80
C LEU A 653 4.48 -22.91 -15.48
N TRP A 654 4.48 -22.54 -14.21
CA TRP A 654 4.79 -21.16 -13.81
C TRP A 654 6.31 -20.94 -13.63
N PRO A 655 6.88 -19.83 -14.17
CA PRO A 655 6.28 -18.86 -15.08
C PRO A 655 6.07 -19.45 -16.48
N ALA A 656 4.92 -19.15 -17.10
CA ALA A 656 4.47 -19.81 -18.29
C ALA A 656 4.15 -18.86 -19.44
N LYS A 657 4.32 -19.35 -20.68
CA LYS A 657 3.92 -18.64 -21.91
C LYS A 657 2.46 -18.96 -22.32
N SER A 658 1.85 -19.96 -21.71
CA SER A 658 0.49 -20.39 -22.00
C SER A 658 -0.18 -20.96 -20.75
N SER A 659 -1.48 -20.85 -20.69
CA SER A 659 -2.32 -21.37 -19.63
C SER A 659 -3.57 -22.03 -20.22
N THR A 660 -4.03 -23.10 -19.60
CA THR A 660 -5.28 -23.77 -19.95
C THR A 660 -6.25 -23.64 -18.79
N ILE A 661 -7.47 -23.20 -19.09
CA ILE A 661 -8.53 -23.08 -18.08
C ILE A 661 -9.60 -24.12 -18.38
N LYS A 662 -9.95 -24.91 -17.36
CA LYS A 662 -10.94 -25.98 -17.45
C LYS A 662 -11.99 -25.79 -16.35
N VAL A 663 -13.27 -26.00 -16.69
CA VAL A 663 -14.31 -26.20 -15.70
C VAL A 663 -14.23 -27.66 -15.26
N THR A 664 -13.94 -27.91 -13.99
CA THR A 664 -13.74 -29.28 -13.44
C THR A 664 -14.91 -29.76 -12.64
N ALA A 665 -15.80 -28.86 -12.19
CA ALA A 665 -17.06 -29.22 -11.53
C ALA A 665 -18.11 -28.12 -11.74
N GLY A 666 -19.39 -28.56 -11.79
CA GLY A 666 -20.54 -27.67 -11.99
C GLY A 666 -20.73 -27.25 -13.45
N GLU A 667 -21.82 -26.54 -13.71
CA GLU A 667 -22.18 -25.99 -15.02
C GLU A 667 -22.67 -24.56 -14.82
N ALA A 668 -22.13 -23.61 -15.58
CA ALA A 668 -22.58 -22.21 -15.58
C ALA A 668 -22.31 -21.53 -16.91
N ARG A 669 -23.13 -20.53 -17.24
CA ARG A 669 -22.92 -19.65 -18.40
C ARG A 669 -22.29 -18.35 -17.92
N PHE A 670 -21.16 -17.99 -18.46
CA PHE A 670 -20.46 -16.73 -18.19
C PHE A 670 -19.52 -16.36 -19.35
N ALA A 671 -19.15 -15.10 -19.44
CA ALA A 671 -18.07 -14.64 -20.29
C ALA A 671 -16.73 -14.78 -19.58
N MET A 672 -15.67 -15.11 -20.31
CA MET A 672 -14.29 -15.10 -19.80
C MET A 672 -13.49 -14.06 -20.57
N LYS A 673 -12.77 -13.22 -19.85
CA LYS A 673 -11.91 -12.17 -20.41
C LYS A 673 -10.48 -12.29 -19.89
#